data_ab89251c7b061ee2210283cadd98a718
#
_entry.id   ab89251c7b061ee2210283cadd98a718
#
_cell.length_a   1.000
_cell.length_b   1.000
_cell.length_c   1.000
_cell.angle_alpha   90.00
_cell.angle_beta   90.00
_cell.angle_gamma   90.00
#
_symmetry.space_group_name_H-M   'P 1'
#
loop_
_entity.id
_entity.type
_entity.pdbx_description
1 polymer ?
#
loop_
_entity_poly.entity_id
_entity_poly.type
_entity_poly.pdbx_seq_one_letter_code
_entity_poly.pdbx_strand_id
1 'polypeptide(L)'
;MAREFPLTRYRNFGIIAHIDAGKTTTSERILYYTGKSHKIGEVHDGAATMDWMEQEQERGITITSAATTTFWERTIDPGLEHARSDKYRFNIIDTPGHVDFTIEVERSLAVLDGAVVLLDGNAGVEPQTETVWRQADRYKVPRIVFVNKMDKTGADYFNCVRMIKDRTGANAMPVALPIGAEDKLEGIIDLVTMEEWVYQGEDLGASWIRQPIRADLKDVADEWRLNLLETAVGQDDAAMEAYLEGNEPTPEELRALIRKGTLAIDFIPVFAGSAFKNKGVQPLLNAVIDYLPSPLDVPPYMGFAPGDETETRDIARSADDDQPFSGLAFKIMNDPFVGSLTFTRIYSGKLAKGDAMMNATKQRKERVGRMMMMHAIDREEITEAFAGDIIALGGLKETTTGDTLCDPAAPVVLETMTFPVPVIEIAVEPKTKADQEKMGIALARLAAEDPSFRVETDIESGQTIMKGMGELHLDILVDRMRREFKVEANIGAPQVAYRETISREHEIDYTHKKQTGGTGQFARVKLVIQPTEPGEGYSFESKIVGGAVPKEYIPGVEKGIKSVMDSGPLAGFPVIDFKVQLIDGAFHDVDSSVLAFEIAARAAMREGLKKAGAKLLEPIMKVEVVTPEEYTGGVIGDLTSRRGMINGQDSRGNANVIASMVPLANMFGYINQLRSMTSGRAVFSMEFDHYEAVPQNISDEIQKKYA
;
A
#
# COMPACT_ATOMS: atom_id res chain seq x y z
N MET A 1 -31.68 -0.88 13.56
CA MET A 1 -31.72 -2.18 14.30
C MET A 1 -30.53 -2.25 15.25
N ALA A 2 -30.57 -3.13 16.27
CA ALA A 2 -29.40 -3.34 17.11
C ALA A 2 -28.35 -4.11 16.29
N ARG A 3 -27.08 -3.82 16.55
CA ARG A 3 -25.92 -4.52 15.98
C ARG A 3 -26.01 -6.04 16.26
N GLU A 4 -25.77 -6.87 15.26
CA GLU A 4 -25.83 -8.34 15.40
C GLU A 4 -24.67 -8.88 16.24
N PHE A 5 -23.45 -8.34 16.05
CA PHE A 5 -22.24 -8.71 16.78
C PHE A 5 -21.70 -7.53 17.57
N PRO A 6 -21.31 -7.69 18.84
CA PRO A 6 -20.61 -6.62 19.57
C PRO A 6 -19.24 -6.33 18.94
N LEU A 7 -18.76 -5.09 19.01
CA LEU A 7 -17.48 -4.66 18.43
C LEU A 7 -16.27 -5.48 18.94
N THR A 8 -16.33 -5.97 20.16
CA THR A 8 -15.31 -6.88 20.73
C THR A 8 -15.11 -8.15 19.92
N ARG A 9 -16.12 -8.57 19.15
CA ARG A 9 -16.11 -9.75 18.29
C ARG A 9 -15.84 -9.46 16.80
N TYR A 10 -15.40 -8.25 16.48
CA TYR A 10 -14.93 -7.89 15.15
C TYR A 10 -13.43 -8.07 15.05
N ARG A 11 -12.96 -8.52 13.88
CA ARG A 11 -11.55 -8.52 13.48
C ARG A 11 -11.45 -8.02 12.05
N ASN A 12 -10.86 -6.85 11.87
CA ASN A 12 -10.59 -6.25 10.57
C ASN A 12 -9.10 -6.42 10.29
N PHE A 13 -8.76 -7.39 9.47
CA PHE A 13 -7.35 -7.70 9.25
C PHE A 13 -7.04 -7.93 7.78
N GLY A 14 -5.79 -7.63 7.42
CA GLY A 14 -5.23 -7.89 6.11
C GLY A 14 -4.38 -9.15 6.09
N ILE A 15 -4.35 -9.80 4.95
CA ILE A 15 -3.38 -10.87 4.66
C ILE A 15 -2.31 -10.27 3.77
N ILE A 16 -1.09 -10.21 4.31
CA ILE A 16 0.08 -9.58 3.70
C ILE A 16 1.09 -10.68 3.39
N ALA A 17 1.62 -10.70 2.20
CA ALA A 17 2.57 -11.72 1.80
C ALA A 17 3.45 -11.24 0.66
N HIS A 18 4.67 -11.77 0.59
CA HIS A 18 5.45 -11.75 -0.65
C HIS A 18 4.77 -12.58 -1.75
N ILE A 19 5.14 -12.33 -3.00
CA ILE A 19 4.71 -13.13 -4.16
C ILE A 19 5.08 -14.60 -3.89
N ASP A 20 4.16 -15.49 -4.21
CA ASP A 20 4.31 -16.93 -4.00
C ASP A 20 4.44 -17.41 -2.53
N ALA A 21 4.27 -16.57 -1.50
CA ALA A 21 4.24 -17.05 -0.12
C ALA A 21 2.97 -17.84 0.24
N GLY A 22 2.04 -17.99 -0.70
CA GLY A 22 0.81 -18.75 -0.54
C GLY A 22 -0.37 -17.94 0.01
N LYS A 23 -0.40 -16.64 -0.29
CA LYS A 23 -1.46 -15.73 0.15
C LYS A 23 -2.83 -16.19 -0.31
N THR A 24 -3.06 -16.32 -1.61
CA THR A 24 -4.33 -16.77 -2.18
C THR A 24 -4.75 -18.15 -1.63
N THR A 25 -3.80 -19.10 -1.54
CA THR A 25 -4.07 -20.41 -0.95
C THR A 25 -4.55 -20.29 0.50
N THR A 26 -3.92 -19.43 1.30
CA THR A 26 -4.31 -19.23 2.70
C THR A 26 -5.69 -18.57 2.79
N SER A 27 -5.97 -17.56 1.97
CA SER A 27 -7.27 -16.88 1.90
C SER A 27 -8.39 -17.87 1.52
N GLU A 28 -8.17 -18.71 0.51
CA GLU A 28 -9.12 -19.76 0.11
C GLU A 28 -9.39 -20.78 1.21
N ARG A 29 -8.35 -21.20 1.99
CA ARG A 29 -8.53 -22.07 3.15
C ARG A 29 -9.35 -21.41 4.26
N ILE A 30 -9.12 -20.11 4.50
CA ILE A 30 -9.93 -19.35 5.46
C ILE A 30 -11.39 -19.32 5.01
N LEU A 31 -11.68 -19.03 3.73
CA LEU A 31 -13.04 -19.02 3.20
C LEU A 31 -13.69 -20.41 3.30
N TYR A 32 -12.96 -21.46 3.05
CA TYR A 32 -13.44 -22.83 3.18
C TYR A 32 -13.81 -23.18 4.62
N TYR A 33 -12.90 -22.98 5.59
CA TYR A 33 -13.16 -23.28 6.99
C TYR A 33 -14.26 -22.43 7.63
N THR A 34 -14.44 -21.21 7.13
CA THR A 34 -15.51 -20.32 7.57
C THR A 34 -16.86 -20.55 6.85
N GLY A 35 -16.93 -21.57 5.97
CA GLY A 35 -18.16 -21.99 5.29
C GLY A 35 -18.63 -21.03 4.18
N LYS A 36 -17.79 -20.10 3.73
CA LYS A 36 -18.13 -19.21 2.61
C LYS A 36 -17.84 -19.86 1.25
N SER A 37 -16.92 -20.80 1.17
CA SER A 37 -16.69 -21.63 -0.01
C SER A 37 -17.02 -23.09 0.29
N HIS A 38 -17.74 -23.74 -0.63
CA HIS A 38 -18.04 -25.18 -0.53
C HIS A 38 -16.97 -26.06 -1.15
N LYS A 39 -16.04 -25.48 -1.89
CA LYS A 39 -14.89 -26.14 -2.51
C LYS A 39 -13.63 -25.37 -2.17
N ILE A 40 -12.55 -26.09 -1.99
CA ILE A 40 -11.23 -25.49 -1.90
C ILE A 40 -10.85 -25.05 -3.31
N GLY A 41 -10.73 -23.74 -3.52
CA GLY A 41 -10.19 -23.17 -4.75
C GLY A 41 -8.69 -23.44 -4.83
N GLU A 42 -8.25 -24.11 -5.89
CA GLU A 42 -6.82 -24.28 -6.17
C GLU A 42 -6.38 -23.17 -7.13
N VAL A 43 -5.31 -22.47 -6.77
CA VAL A 43 -4.76 -21.35 -7.57
C VAL A 43 -4.33 -21.85 -8.95
N HIS A 44 -3.75 -23.04 -9.02
CA HIS A 44 -3.30 -23.63 -10.28
C HIS A 44 -4.43 -24.03 -11.25
N ASP A 45 -5.64 -24.19 -10.74
CA ASP A 45 -6.81 -24.55 -11.55
C ASP A 45 -7.64 -23.30 -11.94
N GLY A 46 -7.19 -22.07 -11.56
CA GLY A 46 -7.91 -20.83 -11.82
C GLY A 46 -9.27 -20.74 -11.11
N ALA A 47 -9.43 -21.47 -10.00
CA ALA A 47 -10.69 -21.59 -9.25
C ALA A 47 -10.71 -20.77 -7.95
N ALA A 48 -9.73 -19.87 -7.74
CA ALA A 48 -9.64 -19.05 -6.54
C ALA A 48 -10.72 -17.97 -6.52
N THR A 49 -11.47 -17.89 -5.43
CA THR A 49 -12.59 -16.95 -5.25
C THR A 49 -12.12 -15.51 -4.97
N MET A 50 -10.98 -15.36 -4.31
CA MET A 50 -10.44 -14.03 -3.95
C MET A 50 -9.73 -13.38 -5.13
N ASP A 51 -9.08 -14.14 -6.01
CA ASP A 51 -8.51 -13.66 -7.27
C ASP A 51 -9.60 -13.68 -8.35
N TRP A 52 -10.47 -12.67 -8.33
CA TRP A 52 -11.68 -12.64 -9.16
C TRP A 52 -11.44 -12.15 -10.60
N MET A 53 -10.33 -11.48 -10.87
CA MET A 53 -9.97 -11.03 -12.22
C MET A 53 -9.36 -12.19 -13.02
N GLU A 54 -9.76 -12.32 -14.28
CA GLU A 54 -9.14 -13.29 -15.20
C GLU A 54 -7.60 -13.16 -15.23
N GLN A 55 -7.09 -11.95 -15.17
CA GLN A 55 -5.66 -11.65 -15.15
C GLN A 55 -4.95 -12.13 -13.88
N GLU A 56 -5.61 -12.05 -12.71
CA GLU A 56 -5.09 -12.60 -11.46
C GLU A 56 -4.97 -14.12 -11.56
N GLN A 57 -6.01 -14.77 -12.09
CA GLN A 57 -6.04 -16.21 -12.28
C GLN A 57 -5.01 -16.70 -13.31
N GLU A 58 -4.89 -16.01 -14.45
CA GLU A 58 -3.92 -16.34 -15.51
C GLU A 58 -2.47 -16.17 -15.07
N ARG A 59 -2.20 -15.15 -14.26
CA ARG A 59 -0.83 -14.79 -13.82
C ARG A 59 -0.46 -15.41 -12.47
N GLY A 60 -1.44 -15.89 -11.70
CA GLY A 60 -1.27 -16.44 -10.36
C GLY A 60 -0.85 -15.39 -9.32
N ILE A 61 -1.16 -14.11 -9.55
CA ILE A 61 -0.83 -13.00 -8.64
C ILE A 61 -2.09 -12.20 -8.31
N THR A 62 -2.22 -11.73 -7.09
CA THR A 62 -3.25 -10.76 -6.71
C THR A 62 -2.85 -9.37 -7.18
N ILE A 63 -3.72 -8.72 -7.92
CA ILE A 63 -3.52 -7.38 -8.51
C ILE A 63 -4.27 -6.34 -7.69
N THR A 64 -5.54 -6.64 -7.35
CA THR A 64 -6.39 -5.73 -6.61
C THR A 64 -6.77 -6.31 -5.26
N SER A 65 -6.85 -5.46 -4.23
CA SER A 65 -7.31 -5.91 -2.92
C SER A 65 -8.77 -6.35 -2.99
N ALA A 66 -9.09 -7.49 -2.38
CA ALA A 66 -10.46 -7.99 -2.21
C ALA A 66 -10.87 -7.88 -0.75
N ALA A 67 -12.11 -7.42 -0.50
CA ALA A 67 -12.67 -7.35 0.84
C ALA A 67 -13.77 -8.41 1.01
N THR A 68 -13.67 -9.22 2.06
CA THR A 68 -14.62 -10.30 2.33
C THR A 68 -14.99 -10.34 3.80
N THR A 69 -16.29 -10.43 4.06
CA THR A 69 -16.82 -10.65 5.42
C THR A 69 -17.11 -12.13 5.61
N THR A 70 -16.60 -12.70 6.69
CA THR A 70 -16.84 -14.10 7.07
C THR A 70 -16.95 -14.24 8.58
N PHE A 71 -17.23 -15.45 9.06
CA PHE A 71 -17.46 -15.72 10.47
C PHE A 71 -16.69 -16.95 10.92
N TRP A 72 -16.04 -16.85 12.08
CA TRP A 72 -15.32 -17.95 12.69
C TRP A 72 -15.86 -18.21 14.11
N GLU A 73 -16.08 -19.47 14.42
CA GLU A 73 -16.44 -19.93 15.78
C GLU A 73 -15.20 -20.48 16.47
N ARG A 74 -14.78 -19.80 17.53
CA ARG A 74 -13.69 -20.29 18.34
C ARG A 74 -14.18 -21.35 19.32
N THR A 75 -13.70 -22.58 19.18
CA THR A 75 -13.92 -23.63 20.17
C THR A 75 -12.88 -23.48 21.27
N ILE A 76 -13.30 -23.03 22.46
CA ILE A 76 -12.38 -22.73 23.57
C ILE A 76 -11.80 -23.99 24.19
N ASP A 77 -12.54 -25.10 24.21
CA ASP A 77 -12.05 -26.44 24.58
C ASP A 77 -12.94 -27.53 23.96
N PRO A 78 -12.48 -28.26 22.96
CA PRO A 78 -13.21 -29.43 22.48
C PRO A 78 -13.09 -30.56 23.49
N GLY A 79 -13.98 -30.65 24.44
CA GLY A 79 -13.99 -31.69 25.47
C GLY A 79 -14.62 -31.30 26.80
N LEU A 80 -14.84 -30.01 27.05
CA LEU A 80 -15.63 -29.57 28.19
C LEU A 80 -17.09 -29.51 27.81
N GLU A 81 -17.98 -30.11 28.60
CA GLU A 81 -19.44 -30.12 28.42
C GLU A 81 -20.10 -28.71 28.33
N HIS A 82 -19.30 -27.64 28.50
CA HIS A 82 -19.72 -26.25 28.48
C HIS A 82 -18.79 -25.37 27.61
N ALA A 83 -18.22 -25.90 26.55
CA ALA A 83 -17.44 -25.11 25.61
C ALA A 83 -18.33 -24.01 25.01
N ARG A 84 -18.11 -22.76 25.41
CA ARG A 84 -18.74 -21.59 24.78
C ARG A 84 -18.10 -21.39 23.42
N SER A 85 -18.81 -21.73 22.36
CA SER A 85 -18.41 -21.33 21.03
C SER A 85 -18.84 -19.86 20.81
N ASP A 86 -17.86 -18.96 20.83
CA ASP A 86 -18.11 -17.57 20.49
C ASP A 86 -17.87 -17.36 19.00
N LYS A 87 -18.90 -16.81 18.33
CA LYS A 87 -18.82 -16.48 16.91
C LYS A 87 -18.28 -15.07 16.72
N TYR A 88 -17.25 -14.94 15.91
CA TYR A 88 -16.57 -13.69 15.56
C TYR A 88 -16.81 -13.33 14.12
N ARG A 89 -16.93 -12.04 13.84
CA ARG A 89 -17.01 -11.49 12.48
C ARG A 89 -15.63 -11.07 12.03
N PHE A 90 -15.20 -11.62 10.90
CA PHE A 90 -13.94 -11.28 10.24
C PHE A 90 -14.23 -10.45 9.00
N ASN A 91 -13.62 -9.29 8.90
CA ASN A 91 -13.52 -8.53 7.67
C ASN A 91 -12.08 -8.66 7.19
N ILE A 92 -11.89 -9.40 6.12
CA ILE A 92 -10.59 -9.74 5.58
C ILE A 92 -10.34 -8.87 4.35
N ILE A 93 -9.19 -8.21 4.30
CA ILE A 93 -8.72 -7.53 3.10
C ILE A 93 -7.51 -8.30 2.58
N ASP A 94 -7.66 -8.90 1.41
CA ASP A 94 -6.57 -9.55 0.69
C ASP A 94 -5.77 -8.50 -0.07
N THR A 95 -4.47 -8.35 0.23
CA THR A 95 -3.63 -7.29 -0.34
C THR A 95 -2.73 -7.84 -1.46
N PRO A 96 -2.44 -7.07 -2.52
CA PRO A 96 -1.46 -7.48 -3.52
C PRO A 96 -0.08 -7.71 -2.91
N GLY A 97 0.68 -8.63 -3.50
CA GLY A 97 2.06 -8.92 -3.08
C GLY A 97 3.13 -8.31 -4.00
N HIS A 98 2.76 -7.64 -5.10
CA HIS A 98 3.71 -7.14 -6.08
C HIS A 98 4.03 -5.65 -5.86
N VAL A 99 5.30 -5.26 -6.06
CA VAL A 99 5.77 -3.88 -5.83
C VAL A 99 5.08 -2.83 -6.69
N ASP A 100 4.65 -3.17 -7.90
CA ASP A 100 3.92 -2.25 -8.78
C ASP A 100 2.56 -1.84 -8.19
N PHE A 101 2.06 -2.61 -7.20
CA PHE A 101 0.80 -2.38 -6.50
C PHE A 101 0.97 -1.97 -5.04
N THR A 102 2.12 -1.42 -4.69
CA THR A 102 2.44 -0.97 -3.31
C THR A 102 1.37 -0.04 -2.74
N ILE A 103 0.75 0.79 -3.59
CA ILE A 103 -0.33 1.70 -3.19
C ILE A 103 -1.59 0.95 -2.72
N GLU A 104 -1.92 -0.19 -3.35
CA GLU A 104 -3.04 -1.04 -2.90
C GLU A 104 -2.80 -1.59 -1.50
N VAL A 105 -1.54 -1.96 -1.22
CA VAL A 105 -1.13 -2.41 0.12
C VAL A 105 -1.25 -1.28 1.13
N GLU A 106 -0.75 -0.08 0.81
CA GLU A 106 -0.80 1.08 1.69
C GLU A 106 -2.24 1.50 2.01
N ARG A 107 -3.11 1.56 1.00
CA ARG A 107 -4.55 1.83 1.18
C ARG A 107 -5.23 0.81 2.08
N SER A 108 -4.88 -0.45 1.92
CA SER A 108 -5.41 -1.52 2.75
C SER A 108 -4.93 -1.40 4.20
N LEU A 109 -3.64 -1.16 4.40
CA LEU A 109 -3.05 -0.98 5.74
C LEU A 109 -3.65 0.21 6.51
N ALA A 110 -3.98 1.29 5.81
CA ALA A 110 -4.59 2.48 6.41
C ALA A 110 -5.97 2.21 7.03
N VAL A 111 -6.67 1.14 6.64
CA VAL A 111 -8.02 0.82 7.10
C VAL A 111 -8.11 -0.47 7.92
N LEU A 112 -6.99 -1.17 8.11
CA LEU A 112 -6.92 -2.39 8.89
C LEU A 112 -6.66 -2.10 10.37
N ASP A 113 -7.24 -2.94 11.23
CA ASP A 113 -6.94 -2.92 12.66
C ASP A 113 -5.75 -3.84 12.98
N GLY A 114 -5.55 -4.91 12.21
CA GLY A 114 -4.45 -5.85 12.37
C GLY A 114 -4.06 -6.54 11.07
N ALA A 115 -2.98 -7.33 11.08
CA ALA A 115 -2.50 -8.04 9.90
C ALA A 115 -2.00 -9.45 10.21
N VAL A 116 -2.14 -10.34 9.22
CA VAL A 116 -1.49 -11.65 9.16
C VAL A 116 -0.41 -11.57 8.09
N VAL A 117 0.85 -11.69 8.47
CA VAL A 117 1.98 -11.71 7.54
C VAL A 117 2.33 -13.16 7.22
N LEU A 118 2.31 -13.53 5.95
CA LEU A 118 2.71 -14.86 5.50
C LEU A 118 4.16 -14.84 5.03
N LEU A 119 4.94 -15.79 5.50
CA LEU A 119 6.29 -16.06 5.02
C LEU A 119 6.33 -17.43 4.35
N ASP A 120 7.08 -17.56 3.26
CA ASP A 120 7.45 -18.86 2.71
C ASP A 120 8.51 -19.49 3.63
N GLY A 121 8.25 -20.70 4.16
CA GLY A 121 9.14 -21.39 5.10
C GLY A 121 10.53 -21.65 4.56
N ASN A 122 10.71 -21.66 3.24
CA ASN A 122 12.02 -21.82 2.59
C ASN A 122 12.70 -20.44 2.35
N ALA A 123 11.96 -19.45 1.83
CA ALA A 123 12.51 -18.13 1.48
C ALA A 123 12.66 -17.18 2.68
N GLY A 124 11.79 -17.31 3.67
CA GLY A 124 11.76 -16.44 4.86
C GLY A 124 11.33 -15.00 4.55
N VAL A 125 12.04 -14.03 5.13
CA VAL A 125 11.78 -12.60 4.89
C VAL A 125 12.43 -12.18 3.58
N GLU A 126 11.64 -11.68 2.66
CA GLU A 126 12.06 -11.19 1.35
C GLU A 126 11.91 -9.67 1.26
N PRO A 127 12.47 -8.97 0.25
CA PRO A 127 12.46 -7.50 0.18
C PRO A 127 11.07 -6.90 0.20
N GLN A 128 10.14 -7.54 -0.50
CA GLN A 128 8.75 -7.09 -0.50
C GLN A 128 8.12 -7.21 0.88
N THR A 129 8.49 -8.25 1.65
CA THR A 129 8.09 -8.39 3.05
C THR A 129 8.61 -7.22 3.87
N GLU A 130 9.86 -6.81 3.70
CA GLU A 130 10.45 -5.66 4.41
C GLU A 130 9.72 -4.36 4.07
N THR A 131 9.38 -4.14 2.79
CA THR A 131 8.67 -2.94 2.34
C THR A 131 7.29 -2.85 2.98
N VAL A 132 6.51 -3.94 2.90
CA VAL A 132 5.18 -3.99 3.51
C VAL A 132 5.25 -3.93 5.04
N TRP A 133 6.29 -4.50 5.63
CA TRP A 133 6.54 -4.42 7.07
C TRP A 133 6.74 -2.98 7.53
N ARG A 134 7.60 -2.21 6.82
CA ARG A 134 7.81 -0.77 7.11
C ARG A 134 6.52 0.04 6.95
N GLN A 135 5.70 -0.27 5.95
CA GLN A 135 4.38 0.37 5.81
C GLN A 135 3.46 0.03 6.99
N ALA A 136 3.43 -1.24 7.42
CA ALA A 136 2.66 -1.65 8.60
C ALA A 136 3.15 -0.98 9.90
N ASP A 137 4.46 -0.73 10.03
CA ASP A 137 5.04 0.04 11.15
C ASP A 137 4.61 1.51 11.10
N ARG A 138 4.60 2.12 9.92
CA ARG A 138 4.13 3.51 9.72
C ARG A 138 2.69 3.70 10.18
N TYR A 139 1.82 2.74 9.87
CA TYR A 139 0.41 2.76 10.29
C TYR A 139 0.18 2.13 11.67
N LYS A 140 1.24 1.69 12.35
CA LYS A 140 1.18 1.03 13.67
C LYS A 140 0.18 -0.13 13.72
N VAL A 141 0.19 -0.96 12.67
CA VAL A 141 -0.71 -2.11 12.56
C VAL A 141 -0.15 -3.29 13.34
N PRO A 142 -0.81 -3.74 14.42
CA PRO A 142 -0.47 -4.98 15.12
C PRO A 142 -0.56 -6.18 14.19
N ARG A 143 0.37 -7.12 14.31
CA ARG A 143 0.44 -8.25 13.37
C ARG A 143 0.86 -9.54 14.03
N ILE A 144 0.48 -10.64 13.38
CA ILE A 144 0.98 -11.98 13.65
C ILE A 144 1.63 -12.53 12.38
N VAL A 145 2.57 -13.44 12.52
CA VAL A 145 3.26 -14.07 11.40
C VAL A 145 2.84 -15.53 11.28
N PHE A 146 2.59 -15.99 10.07
CA PHE A 146 2.38 -17.39 9.74
C PHE A 146 3.45 -17.85 8.76
N VAL A 147 4.36 -18.69 9.24
CA VAL A 147 5.37 -19.34 8.39
C VAL A 147 4.68 -20.47 7.65
N ASN A 148 4.33 -20.19 6.41
CA ASN A 148 3.59 -21.06 5.51
C ASN A 148 4.54 -21.96 4.71
N LYS A 149 3.97 -22.95 4.01
CA LYS A 149 4.72 -23.89 3.16
C LYS A 149 5.78 -24.71 3.91
N MET A 150 5.51 -25.03 5.16
CA MET A 150 6.38 -25.89 5.95
C MET A 150 6.50 -27.33 5.37
N ASP A 151 5.66 -27.68 4.41
CA ASP A 151 5.71 -28.92 3.62
C ASP A 151 6.69 -28.88 2.44
N LYS A 152 7.27 -27.71 2.13
CA LYS A 152 8.18 -27.52 1.00
C LYS A 152 9.61 -27.92 1.37
N THR A 153 10.33 -28.50 0.42
CA THR A 153 11.76 -28.87 0.61
C THR A 153 12.59 -27.63 0.96
N GLY A 154 13.39 -27.74 2.01
CA GLY A 154 14.22 -26.63 2.52
C GLY A 154 13.49 -25.68 3.47
N ALA A 155 12.25 -25.99 3.90
CA ALA A 155 11.54 -25.16 4.86
C ALA A 155 12.22 -25.21 6.25
N ASP A 156 12.54 -24.03 6.78
CA ASP A 156 13.18 -23.83 8.08
C ASP A 156 12.48 -22.74 8.89
N TYR A 157 11.65 -23.16 9.83
CA TYR A 157 10.88 -22.28 10.69
C TYR A 157 11.76 -21.35 11.54
N PHE A 158 12.80 -21.90 12.18
CA PHE A 158 13.64 -21.11 13.09
C PHE A 158 14.51 -20.10 12.34
N ASN A 159 14.91 -20.44 11.11
CA ASN A 159 15.57 -19.48 10.23
C ASN A 159 14.63 -18.31 9.88
N CYS A 160 13.34 -18.58 9.60
CA CYS A 160 12.36 -17.53 9.35
C CYS A 160 12.20 -16.61 10.58
N VAL A 161 12.10 -17.17 11.79
CA VAL A 161 12.03 -16.40 13.05
C VAL A 161 13.28 -15.50 13.22
N ARG A 162 14.46 -16.04 12.96
CA ARG A 162 15.72 -15.27 13.01
C ARG A 162 15.73 -14.15 11.97
N MET A 163 15.32 -14.43 10.74
CA MET A 163 15.28 -13.44 9.65
C MET A 163 14.32 -12.28 9.96
N ILE A 164 13.20 -12.52 10.61
CA ILE A 164 12.31 -11.42 11.06
C ILE A 164 13.10 -10.47 11.95
N LYS A 165 13.80 -10.98 12.96
CA LYS A 165 14.61 -10.16 13.86
C LYS A 165 15.73 -9.41 13.12
N ASP A 166 16.49 -10.12 12.29
CA ASP A 166 17.70 -9.58 11.65
C ASP A 166 17.37 -8.52 10.59
N ARG A 167 16.24 -8.66 9.87
CA ARG A 167 15.89 -7.80 8.74
C ARG A 167 14.90 -6.70 9.08
N THR A 168 13.99 -6.95 10.02
CA THR A 168 12.96 -5.97 10.38
C THR A 168 13.22 -5.34 11.73
N GLY A 169 14.14 -5.88 12.54
CA GLY A 169 14.39 -5.45 13.92
C GLY A 169 13.29 -5.86 14.90
N ALA A 170 12.24 -6.55 14.46
CA ALA A 170 11.11 -6.91 15.29
C ALA A 170 11.42 -8.12 16.19
N ASN A 171 10.87 -8.12 17.39
CA ASN A 171 10.97 -9.24 18.32
C ASN A 171 9.96 -10.32 17.92
N ALA A 172 10.40 -11.28 17.08
CA ALA A 172 9.60 -12.42 16.67
C ALA A 172 9.52 -13.46 17.81
N MET A 173 8.31 -13.79 18.25
CA MET A 173 8.07 -14.70 19.35
C MET A 173 7.24 -15.90 18.89
N PRO A 174 7.82 -17.10 18.79
CA PRO A 174 7.09 -18.34 18.54
C PRO A 174 5.99 -18.58 19.58
N VAL A 175 4.77 -18.80 19.11
CA VAL A 175 3.61 -19.22 19.92
C VAL A 175 3.20 -20.65 19.54
N ALA A 176 3.49 -21.04 18.31
CA ALA A 176 3.33 -22.42 17.87
C ALA A 176 4.59 -22.87 17.10
N LEU A 177 5.06 -24.08 17.35
CA LEU A 177 6.18 -24.69 16.64
C LEU A 177 5.67 -25.75 15.65
N PRO A 178 6.31 -25.96 14.49
CA PRO A 178 5.95 -27.06 13.60
C PRO A 178 6.40 -28.41 14.16
N ILE A 179 5.62 -29.45 13.94
CA ILE A 179 6.00 -30.83 14.17
C ILE A 179 6.50 -31.41 12.85
N GLY A 180 7.81 -31.50 12.70
CA GLY A 180 8.45 -31.88 11.45
C GLY A 180 8.48 -30.75 10.41
N ALA A 181 9.02 -31.06 9.26
CA ALA A 181 9.09 -30.18 8.10
C ALA A 181 9.05 -31.02 6.82
N GLU A 182 8.82 -30.37 5.67
CA GLU A 182 8.73 -31.01 4.36
C GLU A 182 7.61 -32.07 4.32
N ASP A 183 7.90 -33.26 3.79
CA ASP A 183 6.96 -34.38 3.73
C ASP A 183 6.63 -34.99 5.12
N LYS A 184 7.42 -34.62 6.14
CA LYS A 184 7.25 -35.07 7.53
C LYS A 184 6.49 -34.06 8.40
N LEU A 185 5.91 -33.02 7.81
CA LEU A 185 5.07 -32.08 8.56
C LEU A 185 3.81 -32.82 9.07
N GLU A 186 3.69 -33.00 10.39
CA GLU A 186 2.56 -33.71 11.00
C GLU A 186 1.54 -32.75 11.63
N GLY A 187 2.00 -31.63 12.19
CA GLY A 187 1.15 -30.71 12.92
C GLY A 187 1.91 -29.57 13.55
N ILE A 188 1.41 -29.10 14.69
CA ILE A 188 2.03 -28.04 15.48
C ILE A 188 2.08 -28.38 16.97
N ILE A 189 3.02 -27.76 17.68
CA ILE A 189 3.03 -27.68 19.13
C ILE A 189 2.48 -26.30 19.53
N ASP A 190 1.42 -26.28 20.32
CA ASP A 190 0.91 -25.05 20.94
C ASP A 190 1.68 -24.78 22.22
N LEU A 191 2.50 -23.71 22.24
CA LEU A 191 3.29 -23.32 23.40
C LEU A 191 2.45 -22.70 24.52
N VAL A 192 1.22 -22.31 24.27
CA VAL A 192 0.32 -21.77 25.29
C VAL A 192 -0.27 -22.88 26.16
N THR A 193 -0.68 -24.00 25.54
CA THR A 193 -1.26 -25.14 26.24
C THR A 193 -0.27 -26.26 26.49
N MET A 194 0.90 -26.21 25.85
CA MET A 194 1.93 -27.28 25.87
C MET A 194 1.40 -28.63 25.41
N GLU A 195 0.73 -28.61 24.26
CA GLU A 195 0.15 -29.78 23.61
C GLU A 195 0.53 -29.85 22.12
N GLU A 196 0.60 -31.07 21.62
CA GLU A 196 0.69 -31.32 20.17
C GLU A 196 -0.70 -31.35 19.55
N TRP A 197 -0.82 -30.73 18.38
CA TRP A 197 -1.99 -30.79 17.51
C TRP A 197 -1.58 -31.51 16.24
N VAL A 198 -1.91 -32.81 16.17
CA VAL A 198 -1.51 -33.67 15.07
C VAL A 198 -2.69 -33.91 14.14
N TYR A 199 -2.52 -33.53 12.87
CA TYR A 199 -3.56 -33.69 11.86
C TYR A 199 -3.65 -35.13 11.38
N GLN A 200 -4.87 -35.67 11.27
CA GLN A 200 -5.15 -37.02 10.91
C GLN A 200 -5.89 -37.13 9.57
N GLY A 201 -5.47 -38.09 8.74
CA GLY A 201 -6.19 -38.42 7.51
C GLY A 201 -6.04 -37.42 6.36
N GLU A 202 -6.82 -37.69 5.29
CA GLU A 202 -6.91 -36.86 4.09
C GLU A 202 -8.23 -36.05 4.04
N ASP A 203 -8.75 -35.66 5.21
CA ASP A 203 -10.03 -34.96 5.35
C ASP A 203 -9.93 -33.43 5.22
N LEU A 204 -8.97 -32.95 4.47
CA LEU A 204 -8.72 -31.53 4.23
C LEU A 204 -8.45 -30.75 5.54
N GLY A 205 -7.82 -31.42 6.52
CA GLY A 205 -7.48 -30.82 7.81
C GLY A 205 -8.66 -30.60 8.76
N ALA A 206 -9.80 -31.27 8.51
CA ALA A 206 -10.99 -31.13 9.35
C ALA A 206 -10.83 -31.81 10.71
N SER A 207 -9.96 -32.81 10.83
CA SER A 207 -9.73 -33.51 12.08
C SER A 207 -8.27 -33.49 12.51
N TRP A 208 -8.08 -33.23 13.80
CA TRP A 208 -6.79 -33.33 14.48
C TRP A 208 -7.00 -33.84 15.89
N ILE A 209 -5.95 -34.42 16.46
CA ILE A 209 -5.93 -34.83 17.87
C ILE A 209 -5.01 -33.88 18.67
N ARG A 210 -5.40 -33.62 19.89
CA ARG A 210 -4.56 -32.96 20.90
C ARG A 210 -3.97 -34.04 21.81
N GLN A 211 -2.68 -34.01 22.01
CA GLN A 211 -1.97 -34.95 22.83
C GLN A 211 -0.79 -34.30 23.55
N PRO A 212 -0.28 -34.92 24.64
CA PRO A 212 0.95 -34.49 25.27
C PRO A 212 2.13 -34.43 24.31
N ILE A 213 3.05 -33.51 24.50
CA ILE A 213 4.25 -33.37 23.66
C ILE A 213 5.13 -34.60 23.78
N ARG A 214 5.53 -35.15 22.63
CA ARG A 214 6.46 -36.26 22.53
C ARG A 214 7.80 -35.97 23.20
N ALA A 215 8.45 -37.01 23.78
CA ALA A 215 9.68 -36.84 24.52
C ALA A 215 10.84 -36.22 23.70
N ASP A 216 10.90 -36.50 22.41
CA ASP A 216 11.92 -35.99 21.50
C ASP A 216 11.73 -34.52 21.11
N LEU A 217 10.55 -33.97 21.30
CA LEU A 217 10.23 -32.54 21.02
C LEU A 217 10.11 -31.70 22.27
N LYS A 218 10.12 -32.36 23.46
CA LYS A 218 9.83 -31.68 24.72
C LYS A 218 10.88 -30.64 25.08
N ASP A 219 12.16 -30.92 24.91
CA ASP A 219 13.24 -30.00 25.28
C ASP A 219 13.16 -28.69 24.48
N VAL A 220 12.89 -28.78 23.18
CA VAL A 220 12.72 -27.60 22.31
C VAL A 220 11.44 -26.83 22.68
N ALA A 221 10.36 -27.54 22.98
CA ALA A 221 9.11 -26.91 23.38
C ALA A 221 9.25 -26.19 24.73
N ASP A 222 9.93 -26.81 25.71
CA ASP A 222 10.18 -26.23 27.04
C ASP A 222 11.07 -24.97 26.92
N GLU A 223 12.11 -24.97 26.08
CA GLU A 223 12.96 -23.80 25.82
C GLU A 223 12.15 -22.64 25.23
N TRP A 224 11.37 -22.88 24.18
CA TRP A 224 10.56 -21.82 23.56
C TRP A 224 9.39 -21.38 24.46
N ARG A 225 8.82 -22.27 25.26
CA ARG A 225 7.83 -21.95 26.28
C ARG A 225 8.41 -20.97 27.31
N LEU A 226 9.64 -21.21 27.80
CA LEU A 226 10.31 -20.31 28.73
C LEU A 226 10.49 -18.91 28.11
N ASN A 227 11.01 -18.84 26.89
CA ASN A 227 11.18 -17.58 26.17
C ASN A 227 9.84 -16.83 25.99
N LEU A 228 8.77 -17.56 25.67
CA LEU A 228 7.43 -16.99 25.53
C LEU A 228 6.91 -16.43 26.86
N LEU A 229 7.07 -17.19 27.97
CA LEU A 229 6.65 -16.76 29.30
C LEU A 229 7.38 -15.49 29.73
N GLU A 230 8.72 -15.49 29.65
CA GLU A 230 9.54 -14.33 30.06
C GLU A 230 9.19 -13.07 29.26
N THR A 231 8.94 -13.21 27.94
CA THR A 231 8.54 -12.09 27.10
C THR A 231 7.13 -11.61 27.41
N ALA A 232 6.19 -12.53 27.64
CA ALA A 232 4.79 -12.19 27.85
C ALA A 232 4.53 -11.57 29.22
N VAL A 233 5.12 -12.14 30.31
CA VAL A 233 4.94 -11.60 31.67
C VAL A 233 5.54 -10.21 31.81
N GLY A 234 6.56 -9.88 31.01
CA GLY A 234 7.13 -8.53 30.93
C GLY A 234 6.15 -7.43 30.51
N GLN A 235 4.97 -7.80 30.03
CA GLN A 235 3.92 -6.85 29.65
C GLN A 235 3.06 -6.36 30.81
N ASP A 236 3.20 -6.98 32.01
CA ASP A 236 2.39 -6.65 33.17
C ASP A 236 3.17 -6.87 34.48
N ASP A 237 3.29 -5.83 35.26
CA ASP A 237 4.09 -5.87 36.50
C ASP A 237 3.59 -6.93 37.52
N ALA A 238 2.26 -7.06 37.64
CA ALA A 238 1.68 -8.06 38.55
C ALA A 238 1.92 -9.50 38.07
N ALA A 239 1.84 -9.73 36.73
CA ALA A 239 2.15 -11.03 36.15
C ALA A 239 3.64 -11.36 36.30
N MET A 240 4.52 -10.35 36.15
CA MET A 240 5.96 -10.51 36.36
C MET A 240 6.26 -10.88 37.81
N GLU A 241 5.70 -10.18 38.81
CA GLU A 241 5.87 -10.49 40.21
C GLU A 241 5.41 -11.91 40.55
N ALA A 242 4.21 -12.30 40.10
CA ALA A 242 3.68 -13.65 40.32
C ALA A 242 4.58 -14.73 39.68
N TYR A 243 5.11 -14.48 38.50
CA TYR A 243 6.04 -15.41 37.83
C TYR A 243 7.36 -15.56 38.57
N LEU A 244 7.93 -14.47 39.10
CA LEU A 244 9.14 -14.48 39.92
C LEU A 244 8.94 -15.21 41.25
N GLU A 245 7.71 -15.24 41.78
CA GLU A 245 7.32 -16.05 42.94
C GLU A 245 7.11 -17.56 42.63
N GLY A 246 7.22 -17.93 41.35
CA GLY A 246 7.05 -19.31 40.88
C GLY A 246 5.62 -19.68 40.45
N ASN A 247 4.74 -18.68 40.27
CA ASN A 247 3.40 -18.86 39.79
C ASN A 247 3.34 -18.58 38.29
N GLU A 248 3.26 -19.63 37.44
CA GLU A 248 3.07 -19.44 35.98
C GLU A 248 1.64 -18.96 35.67
N PRO A 249 1.47 -18.09 34.67
CA PRO A 249 0.15 -17.70 34.23
C PRO A 249 -0.62 -18.89 33.60
N THR A 250 -1.90 -18.93 33.85
CA THR A 250 -2.80 -19.88 33.18
C THR A 250 -2.80 -19.65 31.66
N PRO A 251 -3.23 -20.61 30.82
CA PRO A 251 -3.32 -20.39 29.37
C PRO A 251 -4.14 -19.17 28.96
N GLU A 252 -5.21 -18.83 29.68
CA GLU A 252 -6.04 -17.64 29.45
C GLU A 252 -5.29 -16.36 29.77
N GLU A 253 -4.62 -16.31 30.92
CA GLU A 253 -3.79 -15.16 31.32
C GLU A 253 -2.62 -14.97 30.36
N LEU A 254 -1.97 -16.07 29.95
CA LEU A 254 -0.89 -16.01 28.98
C LEU A 254 -1.36 -15.47 27.62
N ARG A 255 -2.53 -15.90 27.12
CA ARG A 255 -3.12 -15.33 25.90
C ARG A 255 -3.38 -13.83 26.05
N ALA A 256 -3.89 -13.40 27.19
CA ALA A 256 -4.12 -11.98 27.48
C ALA A 256 -2.82 -11.16 27.47
N LEU A 257 -1.73 -11.69 28.05
CA LEU A 257 -0.41 -11.08 28.04
C LEU A 257 0.20 -11.03 26.65
N ILE A 258 0.10 -12.12 25.87
CA ILE A 258 0.55 -12.14 24.46
C ILE A 258 -0.24 -11.10 23.66
N ARG A 259 -1.57 -11.03 23.83
CA ARG A 259 -2.38 -10.00 23.20
C ARG A 259 -1.90 -8.60 23.54
N LYS A 260 -1.65 -8.31 24.82
CA LYS A 260 -1.18 -6.99 25.28
C LYS A 260 0.12 -6.58 24.58
N GLY A 261 1.11 -7.47 24.50
CA GLY A 261 2.37 -7.20 23.79
C GLY A 261 2.21 -7.10 22.29
N THR A 262 1.31 -7.89 21.68
CA THR A 262 1.00 -7.80 20.25
C THR A 262 0.36 -6.46 19.89
N LEU A 263 -0.60 -5.99 20.68
CA LEU A 263 -1.27 -4.70 20.48
C LEU A 263 -0.32 -3.51 20.67
N ALA A 264 0.65 -3.64 21.58
CA ALA A 264 1.70 -2.66 21.77
C ALA A 264 2.82 -2.72 20.70
N ILE A 265 2.81 -3.77 19.88
CA ILE A 265 3.87 -4.08 18.88
C ILE A 265 5.24 -4.30 19.56
N ASP A 266 5.26 -4.72 20.82
CA ASP A 266 6.50 -5.02 21.57
C ASP A 266 7.13 -6.34 21.10
N PHE A 267 6.29 -7.28 20.66
CA PHE A 267 6.71 -8.49 19.99
C PHE A 267 5.64 -9.00 19.02
N ILE A 268 6.05 -9.86 18.13
CA ILE A 268 5.22 -10.38 17.02
C ILE A 268 5.05 -11.90 17.21
N PRO A 269 3.83 -12.39 17.49
CA PRO A 269 3.54 -13.83 17.56
C PRO A 269 3.79 -14.53 16.24
N VAL A 270 4.49 -15.66 16.26
CA VAL A 270 4.82 -16.45 15.08
C VAL A 270 4.21 -17.86 15.17
N PHE A 271 3.54 -18.25 14.10
CA PHE A 271 2.87 -19.53 13.91
C PHE A 271 3.48 -20.28 12.72
N ALA A 272 3.21 -21.57 12.62
CA ALA A 272 3.71 -22.42 11.56
C ALA A 272 2.60 -23.27 10.93
N GLY A 273 2.76 -23.58 9.65
CA GLY A 273 1.86 -24.52 8.99
C GLY A 273 2.08 -24.65 7.48
N SER A 274 1.11 -25.25 6.82
CA SER A 274 1.01 -25.34 5.37
C SER A 274 -0.45 -25.19 4.96
N ALA A 275 -0.79 -24.06 4.35
CA ALA A 275 -2.11 -23.84 3.81
C ALA A 275 -2.44 -24.87 2.71
N PHE A 276 -1.45 -25.22 1.87
CA PHE A 276 -1.62 -26.24 0.83
C PHE A 276 -1.96 -27.62 1.40
N LYS A 277 -1.32 -28.03 2.48
CA LYS A 277 -1.58 -29.29 3.19
C LYS A 277 -2.69 -29.19 4.23
N ASN A 278 -3.37 -28.05 4.34
CA ASN A 278 -4.46 -27.82 5.29
C ASN A 278 -4.05 -28.00 6.77
N LYS A 279 -2.81 -27.65 7.13
CA LYS A 279 -2.25 -27.79 8.48
C LYS A 279 -1.93 -26.42 9.06
N GLY A 280 -2.38 -26.16 10.29
CA GLY A 280 -2.07 -24.92 11.02
C GLY A 280 -3.00 -23.73 10.72
N VAL A 281 -3.98 -23.83 9.81
CA VAL A 281 -4.86 -22.72 9.43
C VAL A 281 -5.91 -22.42 10.51
N GLN A 282 -6.53 -23.43 11.11
CA GLN A 282 -7.51 -23.23 12.18
C GLN A 282 -6.85 -22.64 13.45
N PRO A 283 -5.67 -23.08 13.90
CA PRO A 283 -4.91 -22.38 14.93
C PRO A 283 -4.62 -20.91 14.59
N LEU A 284 -4.31 -20.60 13.32
CA LEU A 284 -4.12 -19.24 12.85
C LEU A 284 -5.41 -18.40 13.00
N LEU A 285 -6.59 -18.96 12.64
CA LEU A 285 -7.88 -18.28 12.81
C LEU A 285 -8.20 -18.00 14.29
N ASN A 286 -7.85 -18.94 15.17
CA ASN A 286 -7.94 -18.72 16.61
C ASN A 286 -6.97 -17.63 17.08
N ALA A 287 -5.75 -17.60 16.55
CA ALA A 287 -4.76 -16.57 16.86
C ALA A 287 -5.20 -15.16 16.42
N VAL A 288 -5.88 -15.04 15.30
CA VAL A 288 -6.52 -13.77 14.86
C VAL A 288 -7.49 -13.27 15.93
N ILE A 289 -8.32 -14.16 16.49
CA ILE A 289 -9.23 -13.79 17.58
C ILE A 289 -8.48 -13.38 18.84
N ASP A 290 -7.48 -14.19 19.23
CA ASP A 290 -6.81 -14.07 20.51
C ASP A 290 -5.88 -12.86 20.55
N TYR A 291 -5.18 -12.56 19.47
CA TYR A 291 -4.04 -11.62 19.50
C TYR A 291 -4.22 -10.36 18.67
N LEU A 292 -5.04 -10.38 17.60
CA LEU A 292 -5.28 -9.17 16.82
C LEU A 292 -6.36 -8.28 17.44
N PRO A 293 -6.30 -6.95 17.22
CA PRO A 293 -7.22 -6.01 17.81
C PRO A 293 -8.66 -6.15 17.30
N SER A 294 -9.61 -5.82 18.14
CA SER A 294 -10.94 -5.39 17.73
C SER A 294 -10.94 -3.88 17.47
N PRO A 295 -11.97 -3.32 16.82
CA PRO A 295 -12.06 -1.87 16.64
C PRO A 295 -12.05 -1.05 17.95
N LEU A 296 -12.35 -1.67 19.09
CA LEU A 296 -12.29 -1.02 20.41
C LEU A 296 -10.89 -0.98 21.01
N ASP A 297 -9.98 -1.85 20.57
CA ASP A 297 -8.59 -1.87 21.04
C ASP A 297 -7.72 -0.83 20.30
N VAL A 298 -8.20 -0.32 19.18
CA VAL A 298 -7.51 0.70 18.38
C VAL A 298 -7.79 2.07 18.99
N PRO A 299 -6.76 2.95 19.14
CA PRO A 299 -6.98 4.31 19.61
C PRO A 299 -7.99 5.07 18.74
N PRO A 300 -8.73 6.05 19.30
CA PRO A 300 -9.59 6.92 18.51
C PRO A 300 -8.83 7.52 17.32
N TYR A 301 -9.46 7.50 16.17
CA TYR A 301 -8.85 8.10 14.98
C TYR A 301 -8.89 9.63 15.10
N MET A 302 -7.72 10.27 14.96
CA MET A 302 -7.58 11.72 15.07
C MET A 302 -7.64 12.35 13.69
N GLY A 303 -8.70 13.10 13.42
CA GLY A 303 -8.89 13.86 12.19
C GLY A 303 -8.78 15.35 12.39
N PHE A 304 -8.97 16.13 11.34
CA PHE A 304 -8.91 17.58 11.32
C PHE A 304 -10.11 18.20 10.58
N ALA A 305 -10.32 19.52 10.76
CA ALA A 305 -11.43 20.20 10.13
C ALA A 305 -11.24 20.32 8.60
N PRO A 306 -12.31 20.17 7.78
CA PRO A 306 -12.21 20.39 6.34
C PRO A 306 -11.74 21.82 6.01
N GLY A 307 -10.71 21.93 5.18
CA GLY A 307 -10.11 23.21 4.79
C GLY A 307 -9.07 23.75 5.77
N ASP A 308 -8.72 23.01 6.81
CA ASP A 308 -7.56 23.33 7.66
C ASP A 308 -6.27 23.00 6.92
N GLU A 309 -5.55 24.02 6.46
CA GLU A 309 -4.28 23.86 5.74
C GLU A 309 -3.13 23.38 6.67
N THR A 310 -3.32 23.48 7.98
CA THR A 310 -2.32 23.02 8.97
C THR A 310 -2.50 21.55 9.33
N GLU A 311 -3.60 20.93 8.92
CA GLU A 311 -4.00 19.55 9.23
C GLU A 311 -3.88 19.24 10.75
N THR A 312 -4.32 20.20 11.60
CA THR A 312 -4.26 20.03 13.04
C THR A 312 -5.23 18.95 13.49
N ARG A 313 -4.70 17.78 13.87
CA ARG A 313 -5.47 16.58 14.22
C ARG A 313 -5.99 16.69 15.67
N ASP A 314 -7.12 17.34 15.85
CA ASP A 314 -7.77 17.59 17.15
C ASP A 314 -9.18 17.01 17.28
N ILE A 315 -9.72 16.44 16.20
CA ILE A 315 -11.06 15.84 16.18
C ILE A 315 -10.99 14.34 16.32
N ALA A 316 -11.33 13.80 17.49
CA ALA A 316 -11.34 12.36 17.74
C ALA A 316 -12.60 11.68 17.21
N ARG A 317 -12.42 10.46 16.65
CA ARG A 317 -13.50 9.53 16.25
C ARG A 317 -13.20 8.14 16.81
N SER A 318 -14.05 7.69 17.72
CA SER A 318 -13.95 6.36 18.33
C SER A 318 -14.91 5.39 17.65
N ALA A 319 -14.62 4.09 17.75
CA ALA A 319 -15.50 3.04 17.26
C ALA A 319 -16.76 2.92 18.17
N ASP A 320 -17.70 3.84 18.00
CA ASP A 320 -18.92 3.98 18.77
C ASP A 320 -20.06 4.36 17.82
N ASP A 321 -21.19 3.62 17.89
CA ASP A 321 -22.35 3.82 17.03
C ASP A 321 -23.12 5.11 17.34
N ASP A 322 -22.97 5.68 18.54
CA ASP A 322 -23.64 6.90 18.97
C ASP A 322 -22.85 8.19 18.62
N GLN A 323 -21.63 8.04 18.12
CA GLN A 323 -20.86 9.18 17.61
C GLN A 323 -21.34 9.60 16.21
N PRO A 324 -20.99 10.83 15.76
CA PRO A 324 -21.23 11.24 14.38
C PRO A 324 -20.57 10.28 13.38
N PHE A 325 -21.26 10.00 12.27
CA PHE A 325 -20.72 9.13 11.22
C PHE A 325 -19.40 9.68 10.65
N SER A 326 -18.41 8.81 10.55
CA SER A 326 -17.20 9.05 9.76
C SER A 326 -16.68 7.75 9.15
N GLY A 327 -16.24 7.83 7.90
CA GLY A 327 -15.69 6.69 7.16
C GLY A 327 -14.67 7.13 6.12
N LEU A 328 -13.76 6.25 5.77
CA LEU A 328 -12.72 6.46 4.77
C LEU A 328 -12.99 5.60 3.54
N ALA A 329 -13.11 6.24 2.38
CA ALA A 329 -13.20 5.59 1.08
C ALA A 329 -11.80 5.15 0.66
N PHE A 330 -11.47 3.87 0.80
CA PHE A 330 -10.11 3.37 0.57
C PHE A 330 -9.92 2.68 -0.79
N LYS A 331 -11.01 2.32 -1.45
CA LYS A 331 -10.97 1.68 -2.77
C LYS A 331 -12.22 2.00 -3.59
N ILE A 332 -12.03 2.18 -4.89
CA ILE A 332 -13.12 2.26 -5.86
C ILE A 332 -12.99 1.09 -6.83
N MET A 333 -14.11 0.49 -7.18
CA MET A 333 -14.21 -0.59 -8.16
C MET A 333 -15.38 -0.31 -9.10
N ASN A 334 -15.18 -0.50 -10.39
CA ASN A 334 -16.27 -0.42 -11.37
C ASN A 334 -16.89 -1.80 -11.57
N ASP A 335 -18.14 -1.90 -11.21
CA ASP A 335 -18.95 -3.10 -11.38
C ASP A 335 -19.83 -2.99 -12.63
N PRO A 336 -19.88 -4.03 -13.49
CA PRO A 336 -20.68 -3.98 -14.73
C PRO A 336 -22.19 -3.77 -14.49
N PHE A 337 -22.72 -4.17 -13.34
CA PHE A 337 -24.16 -4.17 -13.05
C PHE A 337 -24.58 -3.03 -12.13
N VAL A 338 -23.73 -2.66 -11.17
CA VAL A 338 -24.04 -1.64 -10.14
C VAL A 338 -23.42 -0.29 -10.49
N GLY A 339 -22.40 -0.28 -11.31
CA GLY A 339 -21.57 0.89 -11.60
C GLY A 339 -20.43 1.04 -10.58
N SER A 340 -20.09 2.28 -10.22
CA SER A 340 -19.02 2.53 -9.26
C SER A 340 -19.40 2.09 -7.85
N LEU A 341 -18.57 1.25 -7.25
CA LEU A 341 -18.62 0.80 -5.86
C LEU A 341 -17.47 1.44 -5.08
N THR A 342 -17.80 2.14 -4.00
CA THR A 342 -16.82 2.77 -3.11
C THR A 342 -16.72 1.97 -1.82
N PHE A 343 -15.61 1.27 -1.63
CA PHE A 343 -15.32 0.54 -0.41
C PHE A 343 -14.96 1.53 0.70
N THR A 344 -15.69 1.45 1.78
CA THR A 344 -15.61 2.41 2.88
C THR A 344 -15.46 1.68 4.21
N ARG A 345 -14.43 2.04 4.99
CA ARG A 345 -14.30 1.68 6.40
C ARG A 345 -15.05 2.70 7.24
N ILE A 346 -15.97 2.25 8.09
CA ILE A 346 -16.66 3.12 9.06
C ILE A 346 -15.85 3.14 10.36
N TYR A 347 -15.42 4.33 10.78
CA TYR A 347 -14.65 4.53 12.02
C TYR A 347 -15.56 4.90 13.19
N SER A 348 -16.61 5.66 12.96
CA SER A 348 -17.55 6.07 14.00
C SER A 348 -18.98 6.20 13.46
N GLY A 349 -19.95 6.11 14.36
CA GLY A 349 -21.35 6.31 14.05
C GLY A 349 -21.98 5.18 13.26
N LYS A 350 -23.13 5.47 12.70
CA LYS A 350 -23.93 4.58 11.85
C LYS A 350 -24.36 5.28 10.58
N LEU A 351 -24.58 4.50 9.55
CA LEU A 351 -25.04 4.96 8.25
C LEU A 351 -26.23 4.14 7.80
N ALA A 352 -27.29 4.79 7.34
CA ALA A 352 -28.48 4.12 6.81
C ALA A 352 -28.71 4.48 5.34
N LYS A 353 -29.39 3.60 4.62
CA LYS A 353 -29.78 3.84 3.23
C LYS A 353 -30.64 5.10 3.11
N GLY A 354 -30.20 6.03 2.26
CA GLY A 354 -30.86 7.31 2.01
C GLY A 354 -30.35 8.46 2.85
N ASP A 355 -29.43 8.22 3.80
CA ASP A 355 -28.84 9.30 4.61
C ASP A 355 -28.07 10.28 3.74
N ALA A 356 -28.08 11.55 4.18
CA ALA A 356 -27.21 12.57 3.64
C ALA A 356 -25.84 12.48 4.31
N MET A 357 -24.78 12.52 3.51
CA MET A 357 -23.41 12.56 3.99
C MET A 357 -22.62 13.63 3.24
N MET A 358 -21.44 13.95 3.73
CA MET A 358 -20.53 14.91 3.14
C MET A 358 -19.21 14.21 2.82
N ASN A 359 -18.72 14.39 1.61
CA ASN A 359 -17.32 14.17 1.29
C ASN A 359 -16.53 15.35 1.87
N ALA A 360 -15.88 15.13 3.01
CA ALA A 360 -15.19 16.19 3.76
C ALA A 360 -13.94 16.68 3.04
N THR A 361 -13.21 15.80 2.36
CA THR A 361 -12.00 16.13 1.61
C THR A 361 -12.28 17.12 0.49
N LYS A 362 -13.39 16.92 -0.25
CA LYS A 362 -13.81 17.78 -1.36
C LYS A 362 -14.88 18.81 -0.99
N GLN A 363 -15.38 18.76 0.23
CA GLN A 363 -16.47 19.60 0.73
C GLN A 363 -17.73 19.54 -0.15
N ARG A 364 -18.09 18.32 -0.58
CA ARG A 364 -19.23 18.04 -1.45
C ARG A 364 -20.27 17.18 -0.73
N LYS A 365 -21.55 17.48 -0.99
CA LYS A 365 -22.65 16.66 -0.47
C LYS A 365 -22.82 15.41 -1.28
N GLU A 366 -22.96 14.27 -0.59
CA GLU A 366 -23.25 12.97 -1.15
C GLU A 366 -24.48 12.36 -0.47
N ARG A 367 -25.04 11.34 -1.06
CA ARG A 367 -26.18 10.63 -0.52
C ARG A 367 -25.98 9.13 -0.63
N VAL A 368 -26.32 8.42 0.43
CA VAL A 368 -26.25 6.95 0.45
C VAL A 368 -27.30 6.37 -0.49
N GLY A 369 -26.85 5.77 -1.58
CA GLY A 369 -27.69 5.04 -2.52
C GLY A 369 -27.89 3.59 -2.06
N ARG A 370 -27.08 2.69 -2.59
CA ARG A 370 -27.00 1.29 -2.19
C ARG A 370 -25.86 1.07 -1.22
N MET A 371 -26.10 0.20 -0.24
CA MET A 371 -25.06 -0.28 0.66
C MET A 371 -24.99 -1.80 0.55
N MET A 372 -23.80 -2.33 0.49
CA MET A 372 -23.54 -3.76 0.29
C MET A 372 -22.44 -4.24 1.21
N MET A 373 -22.64 -5.42 1.76
CA MET A 373 -21.57 -6.22 2.36
C MET A 373 -21.00 -7.11 1.28
N MET A 374 -19.68 -7.17 1.21
CA MET A 374 -18.99 -7.93 0.18
C MET A 374 -18.50 -9.27 0.73
N HIS A 375 -18.65 -10.30 -0.09
CA HIS A 375 -18.18 -11.66 0.13
C HIS A 375 -17.38 -12.10 -1.10
N ALA A 376 -16.18 -11.55 -1.25
CA ALA A 376 -15.38 -11.60 -2.49
C ALA A 376 -16.16 -11.00 -3.66
N ILE A 377 -16.67 -11.82 -4.59
CA ILE A 377 -17.49 -11.36 -5.73
C ILE A 377 -18.98 -11.25 -5.43
N ASP A 378 -19.46 -11.94 -4.40
CA ASP A 378 -20.87 -11.92 -4.02
C ASP A 378 -21.20 -10.68 -3.17
N ARG A 379 -22.44 -10.22 -3.28
CA ARG A 379 -22.93 -8.98 -2.65
C ARG A 379 -24.20 -9.26 -1.88
N GLU A 380 -24.26 -8.74 -0.68
CA GLU A 380 -25.47 -8.72 0.12
C GLU A 380 -25.90 -7.27 0.37
N GLU A 381 -27.09 -6.87 -0.10
CA GLU A 381 -27.62 -5.54 0.19
C GLU A 381 -27.95 -5.42 1.67
N ILE A 382 -27.46 -4.35 2.29
CA ILE A 382 -27.72 -4.00 3.67
C ILE A 382 -28.41 -2.64 3.76
N THR A 383 -29.19 -2.42 4.81
CA THR A 383 -29.92 -1.18 5.04
C THR A 383 -29.26 -0.25 6.04
N GLU A 384 -28.41 -0.78 6.89
CA GLU A 384 -27.66 -0.06 7.93
C GLU A 384 -26.25 -0.62 8.04
N ALA A 385 -25.30 0.23 8.38
CA ALA A 385 -23.92 -0.12 8.68
C ALA A 385 -23.43 0.67 9.88
N PHE A 386 -22.46 0.14 10.61
CA PHE A 386 -22.06 0.60 11.93
C PHE A 386 -20.56 0.82 12.03
N ALA A 387 -20.13 1.52 13.06
CA ALA A 387 -18.69 1.67 13.37
C ALA A 387 -17.98 0.30 13.33
N GLY A 388 -16.80 0.24 12.72
CA GLY A 388 -16.05 -1.00 12.54
C GLY A 388 -16.39 -1.81 11.28
N ASP A 389 -17.48 -1.49 10.57
CA ASP A 389 -17.83 -2.18 9.33
C ASP A 389 -16.95 -1.74 8.15
N ILE A 390 -16.74 -2.68 7.25
CA ILE A 390 -16.19 -2.43 5.91
C ILE A 390 -17.30 -2.77 4.92
N ILE A 391 -17.74 -1.78 4.14
CA ILE A 391 -18.88 -1.88 3.24
C ILE A 391 -18.57 -1.30 1.87
N ALA A 392 -19.38 -1.63 0.88
CA ALA A 392 -19.36 -0.99 -0.43
C ALA A 392 -20.59 -0.07 -0.60
N LEU A 393 -20.34 1.19 -0.94
CA LEU A 393 -21.35 2.20 -1.25
C LEU A 393 -21.47 2.35 -2.76
N GLY A 394 -22.68 2.20 -3.28
CA GLY A 394 -22.95 2.35 -4.71
C GLY A 394 -23.51 3.72 -5.07
N GLY A 395 -23.06 4.27 -6.19
CA GLY A 395 -23.62 5.47 -6.81
C GLY A 395 -23.12 6.80 -6.28
N LEU A 396 -21.98 6.82 -5.58
CA LEU A 396 -21.29 8.06 -5.21
C LEU A 396 -20.67 8.69 -6.47
N LYS A 397 -20.80 10.01 -6.63
CA LYS A 397 -20.40 10.72 -7.86
C LYS A 397 -19.09 11.47 -7.73
N GLU A 398 -18.87 12.06 -6.57
CA GLU A 398 -17.73 12.96 -6.31
C GLU A 398 -16.61 12.29 -5.52
N THR A 399 -16.91 11.13 -4.93
CA THR A 399 -15.98 10.44 -4.03
C THR A 399 -14.92 9.66 -4.82
N THR A 400 -13.65 9.87 -4.45
CA THR A 400 -12.49 9.14 -4.96
C THR A 400 -11.77 8.43 -3.82
N THR A 401 -10.83 7.56 -4.16
CA THR A 401 -10.00 6.84 -3.16
C THR A 401 -9.23 7.83 -2.30
N GLY A 402 -9.27 7.63 -0.98
CA GLY A 402 -8.65 8.51 0.01
C GLY A 402 -9.60 9.56 0.60
N ASP A 403 -10.79 9.74 0.03
CA ASP A 403 -11.74 10.74 0.54
C ASP A 403 -12.39 10.28 1.86
N THR A 404 -12.59 11.22 2.75
CA THR A 404 -13.36 11.03 3.98
C THR A 404 -14.83 11.35 3.76
N LEU A 405 -15.69 10.42 4.16
CA LEU A 405 -17.15 10.59 4.21
C LEU A 405 -17.59 10.79 5.66
N CYS A 406 -18.39 11.79 5.94
CA CYS A 406 -18.80 12.12 7.31
C CYS A 406 -20.22 12.67 7.40
N ASP A 407 -20.69 12.78 8.65
CA ASP A 407 -21.91 13.51 8.98
C ASP A 407 -21.73 15.00 8.64
N PRO A 408 -22.63 15.60 7.80
CA PRO A 408 -22.56 17.01 7.49
C PRO A 408 -22.65 17.95 8.71
N ALA A 409 -23.24 17.49 9.83
CA ALA A 409 -23.35 18.28 11.06
C ALA A 409 -22.07 18.25 11.91
N ALA A 410 -21.18 17.28 11.69
CA ALA A 410 -19.93 17.14 12.43
C ALA A 410 -18.78 16.78 11.48
N PRO A 411 -18.40 17.70 10.57
CA PRO A 411 -17.44 17.42 9.51
C PRO A 411 -16.03 17.14 10.06
N VAL A 412 -15.36 16.15 9.47
CA VAL A 412 -13.99 15.75 9.80
C VAL A 412 -13.31 15.18 8.57
N VAL A 413 -12.02 15.44 8.39
CA VAL A 413 -11.13 14.73 7.46
C VAL A 413 -10.30 13.77 8.30
N LEU A 414 -10.39 12.47 8.02
CA LEU A 414 -9.68 11.44 8.78
C LEU A 414 -8.23 11.30 8.32
N GLU A 415 -8.02 11.16 7.01
CA GLU A 415 -6.71 10.89 6.43
C GLU A 415 -6.56 11.63 5.11
N THR A 416 -5.33 12.09 4.84
CA THR A 416 -4.93 12.58 3.52
C THR A 416 -3.94 11.57 2.95
N MET A 417 -4.41 10.71 2.05
CA MET A 417 -3.54 9.74 1.40
C MET A 417 -2.63 10.43 0.38
N THR A 418 -1.33 10.25 0.52
CA THR A 418 -0.36 10.68 -0.47
C THR A 418 -0.12 9.56 -1.47
N PHE A 419 -0.26 9.87 -2.76
CA PHE A 419 -0.06 8.87 -3.81
C PHE A 419 1.30 9.08 -4.48
N PRO A 420 2.07 8.00 -4.74
CA PRO A 420 3.36 8.12 -5.41
C PRO A 420 3.18 8.65 -6.84
N VAL A 421 4.20 9.36 -7.29
CA VAL A 421 4.22 9.89 -8.65
C VAL A 421 4.59 8.76 -9.62
N PRO A 422 3.83 8.57 -10.71
CA PRO A 422 4.18 7.59 -11.73
C PRO A 422 5.59 7.81 -12.31
N VAL A 423 6.29 6.72 -12.58
CA VAL A 423 7.70 6.76 -13.04
C VAL A 423 7.90 6.24 -14.47
N ILE A 424 6.86 5.61 -15.04
CA ILE A 424 6.88 5.07 -16.40
C ILE A 424 5.66 5.58 -17.16
N GLU A 425 5.81 5.75 -18.48
CA GLU A 425 4.72 6.20 -19.35
C GLU A 425 4.71 5.47 -20.68
N ILE A 426 3.51 5.32 -21.25
CA ILE A 426 3.29 4.76 -22.59
C ILE A 426 2.30 5.63 -23.36
N ALA A 427 2.52 5.77 -24.67
CA ALA A 427 1.56 6.39 -25.56
C ALA A 427 0.51 5.37 -25.99
N VAL A 428 -0.77 5.78 -26.01
CA VAL A 428 -1.89 4.93 -26.38
C VAL A 428 -2.70 5.62 -27.47
N GLU A 429 -2.86 4.94 -28.60
CA GLU A 429 -3.62 5.45 -29.76
C GLU A 429 -4.79 4.51 -30.09
N PRO A 430 -6.04 5.00 -30.15
CA PRO A 430 -7.17 4.18 -30.54
C PRO A 430 -7.06 3.77 -32.00
N LYS A 431 -7.40 2.52 -32.33
CA LYS A 431 -7.37 2.05 -33.75
C LYS A 431 -8.47 2.66 -34.60
N THR A 432 -9.61 2.99 -34.02
CA THR A 432 -10.78 3.56 -34.72
C THR A 432 -11.39 4.74 -33.97
N LYS A 433 -12.21 5.55 -34.64
CA LYS A 433 -12.96 6.62 -33.96
C LYS A 433 -13.94 6.10 -32.91
N ALA A 434 -14.50 4.92 -33.07
CA ALA A 434 -15.37 4.28 -32.08
C ALA A 434 -14.57 3.85 -30.85
N ASP A 435 -13.33 3.43 -31.03
CA ASP A 435 -12.42 3.09 -29.92
C ASP A 435 -11.98 4.34 -29.14
N GLN A 436 -11.92 5.51 -29.77
CA GLN A 436 -11.55 6.76 -29.11
C GLN A 436 -12.52 7.15 -28.00
N GLU A 437 -13.84 7.07 -28.25
CA GLU A 437 -14.86 7.36 -27.22
C GLU A 437 -14.81 6.34 -26.08
N LYS A 438 -14.72 5.04 -26.43
CA LYS A 438 -14.61 3.96 -25.44
C LYS A 438 -13.32 4.09 -24.62
N MET A 439 -12.20 4.45 -25.25
CA MET A 439 -10.92 4.66 -24.59
C MET A 439 -10.99 5.78 -23.57
N GLY A 440 -11.60 6.92 -23.92
CA GLY A 440 -11.80 8.02 -22.97
C GLY A 440 -12.59 7.59 -21.72
N ILE A 441 -13.68 6.83 -21.90
CA ILE A 441 -14.48 6.30 -20.80
C ILE A 441 -13.67 5.28 -19.97
N ALA A 442 -12.96 4.37 -20.64
CA ALA A 442 -12.15 3.35 -19.99
C ALA A 442 -11.05 3.98 -19.12
N LEU A 443 -10.28 4.90 -19.70
CA LEU A 443 -9.19 5.58 -19.01
C LEU A 443 -9.68 6.40 -17.81
N ALA A 444 -10.82 7.11 -17.96
CA ALA A 444 -11.40 7.87 -16.84
C ALA A 444 -11.84 6.95 -15.69
N ARG A 445 -12.43 5.78 -16.01
CA ARG A 445 -12.83 4.81 -14.98
C ARG A 445 -11.63 4.17 -14.28
N LEU A 446 -10.62 3.76 -15.05
CA LEU A 446 -9.38 3.18 -14.50
C LEU A 446 -8.63 4.17 -13.62
N ALA A 447 -8.57 5.45 -14.03
CA ALA A 447 -7.95 6.51 -13.22
C ALA A 447 -8.75 6.84 -11.94
N ALA A 448 -10.07 6.62 -11.93
CA ALA A 448 -10.89 6.75 -10.73
C ALA A 448 -10.67 5.61 -9.73
N GLU A 449 -10.35 4.41 -10.22
CA GLU A 449 -10.04 3.25 -9.39
C GLU A 449 -8.64 3.34 -8.77
N ASP A 450 -7.66 3.77 -9.58
CA ASP A 450 -6.25 3.78 -9.22
C ASP A 450 -5.66 5.18 -9.28
N PRO A 451 -5.47 5.85 -8.13
CA PRO A 451 -4.90 7.20 -8.08
C PRO A 451 -3.40 7.27 -8.43
N SER A 452 -2.68 6.14 -8.49
CA SER A 452 -1.30 6.07 -8.99
C SER A 452 -1.23 6.03 -10.52
N PHE A 453 -2.36 5.79 -11.18
CA PHE A 453 -2.51 5.83 -12.62
C PHE A 453 -2.94 7.23 -13.07
N ARG A 454 -2.20 7.82 -14.00
CA ARG A 454 -2.53 9.12 -14.58
C ARG A 454 -2.63 9.06 -16.08
N VAL A 455 -3.54 9.86 -16.61
CA VAL A 455 -3.76 10.02 -18.04
C VAL A 455 -3.61 11.47 -18.42
N GLU A 456 -2.77 11.75 -19.37
CA GLU A 456 -2.54 13.10 -19.91
C GLU A 456 -2.63 13.06 -21.44
N THR A 457 -2.99 14.19 -22.02
CA THR A 457 -2.89 14.36 -23.47
C THR A 457 -1.69 15.25 -23.74
N ASP A 458 -0.74 14.72 -24.50
CA ASP A 458 0.39 15.52 -24.97
C ASP A 458 -0.12 16.61 -25.92
N ILE A 459 0.13 17.86 -25.55
CA ILE A 459 -0.38 19.05 -26.26
C ILE A 459 0.26 19.17 -27.64
N GLU A 460 1.51 18.71 -27.81
CA GLU A 460 2.24 18.86 -29.08
C GLU A 460 1.89 17.75 -30.07
N SER A 461 1.89 16.51 -29.60
CA SER A 461 1.59 15.33 -30.46
C SER A 461 0.10 14.99 -30.52
N GLY A 462 -0.70 15.46 -29.57
CA GLY A 462 -2.11 15.06 -29.41
C GLY A 462 -2.30 13.61 -28.95
N GLN A 463 -1.22 12.92 -28.58
CA GLN A 463 -1.26 11.54 -28.09
C GLN A 463 -1.81 11.46 -26.68
N THR A 464 -2.50 10.39 -26.37
CA THR A 464 -2.90 10.05 -25.00
C THR A 464 -1.75 9.29 -24.33
N ILE A 465 -1.24 9.81 -23.22
CA ILE A 465 -0.16 9.23 -22.44
C ILE A 465 -0.74 8.60 -21.16
N MET A 466 -0.48 7.34 -20.96
CA MET A 466 -0.74 6.60 -19.71
C MET A 466 0.52 6.57 -18.88
N LYS A 467 0.42 6.96 -17.60
CA LYS A 467 1.54 6.97 -16.64
C LYS A 467 1.22 6.03 -15.48
N GLY A 468 2.20 5.22 -15.06
CA GLY A 468 2.04 4.22 -14.01
C GLY A 468 3.32 3.95 -13.23
N MET A 469 3.24 3.01 -12.27
CA MET A 469 4.32 2.68 -11.34
C MET A 469 5.33 1.69 -11.89
N GLY A 470 4.97 0.90 -12.90
CA GLY A 470 5.83 -0.11 -13.52
C GLY A 470 5.27 -0.68 -14.80
N GLU A 471 6.07 -1.48 -15.51
CA GLU A 471 5.66 -2.12 -16.76
C GLU A 471 4.44 -3.03 -16.56
N LEU A 472 4.46 -3.86 -15.52
CA LEU A 472 3.36 -4.77 -15.21
C LEU A 472 2.08 -4.00 -14.89
N HIS A 473 2.18 -2.89 -14.16
CA HIS A 473 1.03 -2.03 -13.86
C HIS A 473 0.37 -1.52 -15.14
N LEU A 474 1.14 -0.95 -16.07
CA LEU A 474 0.60 -0.43 -17.34
C LEU A 474 0.08 -1.56 -18.25
N ASP A 475 0.74 -2.71 -18.31
CA ASP A 475 0.30 -3.88 -19.06
C ASP A 475 -1.07 -4.37 -18.59
N ILE A 476 -1.29 -4.42 -17.29
CA ILE A 476 -2.58 -4.81 -16.71
C ILE A 476 -3.67 -3.81 -17.08
N LEU A 477 -3.40 -2.52 -16.99
CA LEU A 477 -4.37 -1.47 -17.33
C LEU A 477 -4.74 -1.51 -18.83
N VAL A 478 -3.76 -1.74 -19.71
CA VAL A 478 -3.98 -1.93 -21.15
C VAL A 478 -4.82 -3.17 -21.43
N ASP A 479 -4.53 -4.27 -20.77
CA ASP A 479 -5.29 -5.50 -20.92
C ASP A 479 -6.72 -5.36 -20.38
N ARG A 480 -6.92 -4.65 -19.27
CA ARG A 480 -8.24 -4.28 -18.75
C ARG A 480 -9.04 -3.43 -19.76
N MET A 481 -8.41 -2.43 -20.38
CA MET A 481 -9.07 -1.66 -21.44
C MET A 481 -9.58 -2.55 -22.55
N ARG A 482 -8.79 -3.55 -22.97
CA ARG A 482 -9.16 -4.49 -24.01
C ARG A 482 -10.29 -5.44 -23.57
N ARG A 483 -10.15 -6.08 -22.38
CA ARG A 483 -11.09 -7.12 -21.91
C ARG A 483 -12.41 -6.54 -21.40
N GLU A 484 -12.34 -5.54 -20.52
CA GLU A 484 -13.52 -4.99 -19.85
C GLU A 484 -14.27 -3.98 -20.72
N PHE A 485 -13.52 -3.09 -21.41
CA PHE A 485 -14.11 -1.97 -22.16
C PHE A 485 -14.16 -2.21 -23.67
N LYS A 486 -13.59 -3.33 -24.14
CA LYS A 486 -13.56 -3.68 -25.59
C LYS A 486 -12.92 -2.55 -26.43
N VAL A 487 -11.83 -1.99 -25.96
CA VAL A 487 -11.04 -0.95 -26.63
C VAL A 487 -9.87 -1.59 -27.37
N GLU A 488 -9.77 -1.32 -28.67
CA GLU A 488 -8.59 -1.67 -29.46
C GLU A 488 -7.70 -0.44 -29.63
N ALA A 489 -6.45 -0.56 -29.15
CA ALA A 489 -5.47 0.52 -29.20
C ALA A 489 -4.08 0.02 -29.62
N ASN A 490 -3.31 0.91 -30.23
CA ASN A 490 -1.87 0.73 -30.44
C ASN A 490 -1.15 1.27 -29.21
N ILE A 491 -0.21 0.49 -28.71
CA ILE A 491 0.56 0.82 -27.51
C ILE A 491 1.98 1.15 -27.93
N GLY A 492 2.47 2.31 -27.53
CA GLY A 492 3.87 2.71 -27.71
C GLY A 492 4.81 1.97 -26.76
N ALA A 493 6.11 2.03 -27.05
CA ALA A 493 7.13 1.46 -26.15
C ALA A 493 7.16 2.25 -24.81
N PRO A 494 7.41 1.58 -23.68
CA PRO A 494 7.58 2.26 -22.41
C PRO A 494 8.68 3.31 -22.43
N GLN A 495 8.42 4.43 -21.80
CA GLN A 495 9.37 5.53 -21.66
C GLN A 495 9.52 5.94 -20.20
N VAL A 496 10.67 6.50 -19.88
CA VAL A 496 10.96 6.98 -18.53
C VAL A 496 10.36 8.35 -18.34
N ALA A 497 9.68 8.57 -17.22
CA ALA A 497 9.22 9.88 -16.81
C ALA A 497 10.36 10.67 -16.16
N TYR A 498 11.17 11.32 -16.97
CA TYR A 498 12.25 12.21 -16.51
C TYR A 498 11.71 13.42 -15.76
N ARG A 499 12.56 14.06 -14.96
CA ARG A 499 12.31 15.32 -14.28
C ARG A 499 13.48 16.27 -14.53
N GLU A 500 13.25 17.54 -14.22
CA GLU A 500 14.31 18.55 -14.19
C GLU A 500 14.42 19.14 -12.78
N THR A 501 15.59 19.66 -12.42
CA THR A 501 15.83 20.43 -11.21
C THR A 501 16.86 21.49 -11.48
N ILE A 502 17.16 22.31 -10.48
CA ILE A 502 18.20 23.33 -10.56
C ILE A 502 19.36 23.00 -9.61
N SER A 503 20.56 23.46 -9.93
CA SER A 503 21.76 23.15 -9.15
C SER A 503 22.32 24.31 -8.36
N ARG A 504 21.86 25.53 -8.59
CA ARG A 504 22.35 26.74 -7.92
C ARG A 504 21.25 27.77 -7.73
N GLU A 505 21.41 28.58 -6.70
CA GLU A 505 20.60 29.76 -6.50
C GLU A 505 20.75 30.76 -7.64
N HIS A 506 19.64 31.36 -8.05
CA HIS A 506 19.66 32.44 -9.02
C HIS A 506 18.60 33.48 -8.67
N GLU A 507 19.02 34.76 -8.66
CA GLU A 507 18.14 35.93 -8.52
C GLU A 507 17.78 36.47 -9.89
N ILE A 508 16.50 36.72 -10.12
CA ILE A 508 16.01 37.31 -11.37
C ILE A 508 15.08 38.47 -11.08
N ASP A 509 15.32 39.59 -11.78
CA ASP A 509 14.48 40.80 -11.77
C ASP A 509 13.88 40.95 -13.16
N TYR A 510 12.55 40.82 -13.26
CA TYR A 510 11.86 40.87 -14.54
C TYR A 510 10.72 41.86 -14.53
N THR A 511 10.67 42.69 -15.57
CA THR A 511 9.60 43.71 -15.76
C THR A 511 8.80 43.37 -17.01
N HIS A 512 7.51 43.07 -16.81
CA HIS A 512 6.54 43.01 -17.88
C HIS A 512 5.94 44.39 -18.11
N LYS A 513 6.10 44.93 -19.31
CA LYS A 513 5.51 46.18 -19.74
C LYS A 513 4.94 46.09 -21.15
N LYS A 514 3.66 46.30 -21.31
CA LYS A 514 2.99 46.29 -22.61
C LYS A 514 2.06 47.49 -22.72
N GLN A 515 2.23 48.30 -23.75
CA GLN A 515 1.33 49.42 -24.09
C GLN A 515 0.77 49.17 -25.48
N THR A 516 -0.53 48.97 -25.59
CA THR A 516 -1.25 48.83 -26.85
C THR A 516 -2.54 49.60 -26.69
N GLY A 517 -2.66 50.79 -27.27
CA GLY A 517 -3.87 51.60 -27.56
C GLY A 517 -5.07 51.49 -26.60
N GLY A 518 -4.86 51.35 -25.28
CA GLY A 518 -5.86 51.17 -24.24
C GLY A 518 -5.19 51.04 -22.89
N THR A 519 -5.81 50.32 -21.93
CA THR A 519 -5.21 50.05 -20.61
C THR A 519 -3.93 49.21 -20.80
N GLY A 520 -2.79 49.74 -20.30
CA GLY A 520 -1.49 49.06 -20.36
C GLY A 520 -1.40 47.82 -19.43
N GLN A 521 -0.29 47.11 -19.53
CA GLN A 521 0.06 46.04 -18.56
C GLN A 521 1.42 46.36 -17.96
N PHE A 522 1.51 46.37 -16.64
CA PHE A 522 2.75 46.55 -15.92
C PHE A 522 2.84 45.62 -14.72
N ALA A 523 3.94 44.90 -14.59
CA ALA A 523 4.30 44.18 -13.39
C ALA A 523 5.82 43.95 -13.35
N ARG A 524 6.45 44.24 -12.23
CA ARG A 524 7.84 43.88 -11.97
C ARG A 524 7.88 42.88 -10.83
N VAL A 525 8.60 41.80 -11.00
CA VAL A 525 8.82 40.77 -9.98
C VAL A 525 10.32 40.50 -9.83
N LYS A 526 10.78 40.44 -8.60
CA LYS A 526 12.14 40.04 -8.27
C LYS A 526 12.08 38.73 -7.48
N LEU A 527 12.56 37.64 -8.09
CA LEU A 527 12.49 36.28 -7.57
C LEU A 527 13.88 35.77 -7.23
N VAL A 528 13.99 35.06 -6.14
CA VAL A 528 15.14 34.21 -5.83
C VAL A 528 14.68 32.74 -5.96
N ILE A 529 15.34 32.00 -6.84
CA ILE A 529 15.09 30.58 -7.11
C ILE A 529 16.22 29.80 -6.48
N GLN A 530 15.90 28.87 -5.59
CA GLN A 530 16.88 28.09 -4.82
C GLN A 530 16.60 26.61 -4.97
N PRO A 531 17.65 25.76 -5.17
CA PRO A 531 17.48 24.30 -5.07
C PRO A 531 17.13 23.91 -3.64
N THR A 532 16.34 22.84 -3.48
CA THR A 532 16.05 22.19 -2.21
C THR A 532 16.62 20.79 -2.18
N GLU A 533 16.52 20.10 -1.05
CA GLU A 533 16.93 18.71 -0.97
C GLU A 533 16.03 17.82 -1.83
N PRO A 534 16.57 16.71 -2.36
CA PRO A 534 15.78 15.78 -3.16
C PRO A 534 14.52 15.29 -2.42
N GLY A 535 13.38 15.40 -3.08
CA GLY A 535 12.09 14.96 -2.53
C GLY A 535 11.33 16.02 -1.71
N GLU A 536 11.90 17.21 -1.47
CA GLU A 536 11.18 18.31 -0.79
C GLU A 536 10.13 18.98 -1.67
N GLY A 537 10.22 18.78 -2.98
CA GLY A 537 9.25 19.33 -3.93
C GLY A 537 9.34 20.85 -4.11
N TYR A 538 8.19 21.47 -4.39
CA TYR A 538 8.08 22.90 -4.63
C TYR A 538 7.57 23.65 -3.41
N SER A 539 8.19 24.79 -3.11
CA SER A 539 7.68 25.75 -2.13
C SER A 539 7.78 27.20 -2.62
N PHE A 540 6.81 28.01 -2.21
CA PHE A 540 6.77 29.46 -2.50
C PHE A 540 6.69 30.26 -1.22
N GLU A 541 7.47 31.34 -1.14
CA GLU A 541 7.48 32.25 0.00
C GLU A 541 7.49 33.70 -0.49
N SER A 542 6.60 34.52 0.03
CA SER A 542 6.64 35.97 -0.21
C SER A 542 7.37 36.67 0.94
N LYS A 543 8.46 37.37 0.60
CA LYS A 543 9.24 38.23 1.51
C LYS A 543 9.04 39.73 1.25
N ILE A 544 7.92 40.09 0.63
CA ILE A 544 7.64 41.49 0.33
C ILE A 544 7.49 42.30 1.60
N VAL A 545 8.22 43.40 1.68
CA VAL A 545 8.16 44.38 2.75
C VAL A 545 7.74 45.75 2.15
N GLY A 546 6.93 46.50 2.89
CA GLY A 546 6.55 47.86 2.50
C GLY A 546 5.54 47.99 1.35
N GLY A 547 4.91 46.87 0.94
CA GLY A 547 3.84 46.89 -0.08
C GLY A 547 4.35 47.07 -1.52
N ALA A 548 5.61 46.71 -1.80
CA ALA A 548 6.18 46.80 -3.16
C ALA A 548 5.38 45.97 -4.19
N VAL A 549 4.78 44.85 -3.74
CA VAL A 549 3.76 44.09 -4.46
C VAL A 549 2.52 44.00 -3.57
N PRO A 550 1.36 44.54 -3.97
CA PRO A 550 0.12 44.36 -3.23
C PRO A 550 -0.25 42.90 -3.01
N LYS A 551 -0.80 42.56 -1.84
CA LYS A 551 -1.16 41.18 -1.45
C LYS A 551 -2.08 40.50 -2.47
N GLU A 552 -2.96 41.28 -3.10
CA GLU A 552 -3.90 40.80 -4.13
C GLU A 552 -3.22 40.28 -5.40
N TYR A 553 -1.97 40.66 -5.69
CA TYR A 553 -1.22 40.23 -6.87
C TYR A 553 -0.30 39.05 -6.60
N ILE A 554 0.00 38.73 -5.34
CA ILE A 554 0.87 37.61 -4.95
C ILE A 554 0.34 36.25 -5.46
N PRO A 555 -0.98 35.92 -5.39
CA PRO A 555 -1.52 34.71 -6.00
C PRO A 555 -1.28 34.64 -7.51
N GLY A 556 -1.26 35.77 -8.21
CA GLY A 556 -0.90 35.82 -9.64
C GLY A 556 0.55 35.44 -9.89
N VAL A 557 1.47 35.88 -9.02
CA VAL A 557 2.89 35.52 -9.09
C VAL A 557 3.05 34.00 -8.93
N GLU A 558 2.45 33.44 -7.89
CA GLU A 558 2.53 32.00 -7.63
C GLU A 558 1.92 31.18 -8.77
N LYS A 559 0.78 31.59 -9.30
CA LYS A 559 0.16 30.95 -10.46
C LYS A 559 1.05 31.00 -11.70
N GLY A 560 1.73 32.13 -11.94
CA GLY A 560 2.70 32.31 -13.02
C GLY A 560 3.89 31.32 -12.86
N ILE A 561 4.41 31.17 -11.66
CA ILE A 561 5.49 30.23 -11.34
C ILE A 561 5.02 28.77 -11.61
N LYS A 562 3.89 28.38 -11.03
CA LYS A 562 3.33 27.03 -11.21
C LYS A 562 3.09 26.67 -12.68
N SER A 563 2.70 27.62 -13.50
CA SER A 563 2.45 27.38 -14.94
C SER A 563 3.70 27.02 -15.75
N VAL A 564 4.90 27.16 -15.19
CA VAL A 564 6.18 26.81 -15.85
C VAL A 564 6.75 25.51 -15.31
N MET A 565 6.26 25.03 -14.18
CA MET A 565 6.82 23.83 -13.53
C MET A 565 6.65 22.57 -14.36
N ASP A 566 5.58 22.46 -15.12
CA ASP A 566 5.27 21.25 -15.91
C ASP A 566 6.14 21.11 -17.17
N SER A 567 6.89 22.16 -17.54
CA SER A 567 7.73 22.17 -18.74
C SER A 567 9.06 22.87 -18.46
N GLY A 568 10.06 22.08 -18.12
CA GLY A 568 11.41 22.56 -17.78
C GLY A 568 12.23 23.06 -18.98
N PRO A 569 13.35 23.75 -18.71
CA PRO A 569 14.11 24.44 -19.73
C PRO A 569 15.06 23.56 -20.56
N LEU A 570 15.34 22.30 -20.18
CA LEU A 570 16.29 21.43 -20.87
C LEU A 570 15.63 20.56 -21.94
N ALA A 571 14.61 19.83 -21.57
CA ALA A 571 13.94 18.86 -22.43
C ALA A 571 12.42 18.87 -22.27
N GLY A 572 11.88 19.86 -21.55
CA GLY A 572 10.45 20.03 -21.35
C GLY A 572 9.86 19.17 -20.25
N PHE A 573 10.67 18.50 -19.41
CA PHE A 573 10.16 17.70 -18.30
C PHE A 573 9.78 18.54 -17.08
N PRO A 574 8.88 18.08 -16.23
CA PRO A 574 8.50 18.79 -15.01
C PRO A 574 9.69 19.10 -14.11
N VAL A 575 9.73 20.33 -13.57
CA VAL A 575 10.78 20.79 -12.65
C VAL A 575 10.35 20.54 -11.21
N ILE A 576 11.23 19.90 -10.43
CA ILE A 576 11.02 19.53 -9.04
C ILE A 576 12.15 20.02 -8.13
N ASP A 577 11.93 19.96 -6.81
CA ASP A 577 12.92 20.21 -5.76
C ASP A 577 13.55 21.61 -5.84
N PHE A 578 12.71 22.65 -5.75
CA PHE A 578 13.14 24.03 -5.68
C PHE A 578 12.19 24.91 -4.89
N LYS A 579 12.75 25.97 -4.33
CA LYS A 579 12.02 27.02 -3.62
C LYS A 579 12.09 28.32 -4.38
N VAL A 580 10.99 29.06 -4.43
CA VAL A 580 10.94 30.42 -4.99
C VAL A 580 10.56 31.42 -3.92
N GLN A 581 11.34 32.51 -3.80
CA GLN A 581 11.04 33.61 -2.91
C GLN A 581 10.76 34.86 -3.74
N LEU A 582 9.62 35.48 -3.54
CA LEU A 582 9.31 36.82 -4.06
C LEU A 582 9.86 37.86 -3.07
N ILE A 583 10.97 38.49 -3.43
CA ILE A 583 11.72 39.40 -2.53
C ILE A 583 11.43 40.89 -2.76
N ASP A 584 11.09 41.27 -4.00
CA ASP A 584 10.79 42.67 -4.38
C ASP A 584 9.90 42.70 -5.64
N GLY A 585 9.41 43.84 -5.99
CA GLY A 585 8.65 44.08 -7.20
C GLY A 585 8.21 45.53 -7.34
N ALA A 586 7.39 45.81 -8.34
CA ALA A 586 6.74 47.13 -8.52
C ALA A 586 5.42 46.94 -9.26
N PHE A 587 4.49 47.79 -8.93
CA PHE A 587 3.19 47.88 -9.59
C PHE A 587 2.89 49.32 -10.06
N HIS A 588 1.88 49.44 -10.91
CA HIS A 588 1.36 50.73 -11.39
C HIS A 588 -0.14 50.76 -11.11
N ASP A 589 -0.61 51.86 -10.53
CA ASP A 589 -1.98 51.99 -10.01
C ASP A 589 -3.07 51.70 -11.06
N VAL A 590 -2.81 51.92 -12.34
CA VAL A 590 -3.77 51.74 -13.44
C VAL A 590 -3.48 50.49 -14.29
N ASP A 591 -2.20 50.18 -14.52
CA ASP A 591 -1.80 49.16 -15.51
C ASP A 591 -1.43 47.83 -14.88
N SER A 592 -1.49 47.67 -13.56
CA SER A 592 -1.22 46.42 -12.87
C SER A 592 -2.49 45.59 -12.66
N SER A 593 -2.35 44.29 -12.79
CA SER A 593 -3.42 43.31 -12.55
C SER A 593 -2.82 41.97 -12.14
N VAL A 594 -3.63 41.10 -11.56
CA VAL A 594 -3.22 39.70 -11.26
C VAL A 594 -2.64 39.01 -12.49
N LEU A 595 -3.26 39.22 -13.67
CA LEU A 595 -2.79 38.67 -14.94
C LEU A 595 -1.42 39.23 -15.36
N ALA A 596 -1.16 40.52 -15.16
CA ALA A 596 0.13 41.13 -15.48
C ALA A 596 1.25 40.52 -14.61
N PHE A 597 0.99 40.29 -13.33
CA PHE A 597 1.93 39.60 -12.42
C PHE A 597 2.08 38.12 -12.74
N GLU A 598 1.03 37.45 -13.17
CA GLU A 598 1.13 36.05 -13.68
C GLU A 598 2.06 35.98 -14.89
N ILE A 599 1.90 36.86 -15.87
CA ILE A 599 2.75 36.93 -17.06
C ILE A 599 4.20 37.25 -16.71
N ALA A 600 4.41 38.25 -15.83
CA ALA A 600 5.75 38.63 -15.38
C ALA A 600 6.46 37.50 -14.65
N ALA A 601 5.80 36.81 -13.72
CA ALA A 601 6.33 35.71 -12.97
C ALA A 601 6.64 34.49 -13.88
N ARG A 602 5.76 34.18 -14.84
CA ARG A 602 5.98 33.14 -15.84
C ARG A 602 7.24 33.39 -16.68
N ALA A 603 7.42 34.63 -17.15
CA ALA A 603 8.60 34.99 -17.92
C ALA A 603 9.88 34.99 -17.07
N ALA A 604 9.80 35.52 -15.85
CA ALA A 604 10.90 35.47 -14.89
C ALA A 604 11.34 34.02 -14.59
N MET A 605 10.41 33.14 -14.34
CA MET A 605 10.72 31.72 -14.06
C MET A 605 11.37 31.01 -15.25
N ARG A 606 10.84 31.17 -16.47
CA ARG A 606 11.45 30.58 -17.68
C ARG A 606 12.90 30.99 -17.88
N GLU A 607 13.21 32.25 -17.64
CA GLU A 607 14.58 32.79 -17.74
C GLU A 607 15.43 32.34 -16.54
N GLY A 608 14.87 32.41 -15.32
CA GLY A 608 15.54 32.06 -14.09
C GLY A 608 15.97 30.60 -14.03
N LEU A 609 15.08 29.67 -14.39
CA LEU A 609 15.40 28.23 -14.42
C LEU A 609 16.57 27.91 -15.36
N LYS A 610 16.65 28.52 -16.54
CA LYS A 610 17.79 28.36 -17.47
C LYS A 610 19.11 28.80 -16.83
N LYS A 611 19.09 29.89 -16.07
CA LYS A 611 20.28 30.46 -15.44
C LYS A 611 20.64 29.81 -14.11
N ALA A 612 19.69 29.16 -13.46
CA ALA A 612 19.88 28.47 -12.19
C ALA A 612 20.61 27.10 -12.33
N GLY A 613 21.11 26.78 -13.52
CA GLY A 613 21.86 25.55 -13.76
C GLY A 613 20.96 24.31 -13.75
N ALA A 614 19.99 24.30 -14.66
CA ALA A 614 19.08 23.17 -14.80
C ALA A 614 19.81 21.84 -15.03
N LYS A 615 19.30 20.76 -14.42
CA LYS A 615 19.78 19.38 -14.54
C LYS A 615 18.63 18.44 -14.83
N LEU A 616 18.88 17.44 -15.65
CA LEU A 616 17.95 16.36 -15.91
C LEU A 616 18.06 15.33 -14.80
N LEU A 617 16.92 14.82 -14.34
CA LEU A 617 16.82 13.76 -13.34
C LEU A 617 16.20 12.52 -13.95
N GLU A 618 16.71 11.36 -13.55
CA GLU A 618 16.14 10.04 -13.88
C GLU A 618 15.70 9.29 -12.63
N PRO A 619 14.65 8.46 -12.71
CA PRO A 619 14.24 7.64 -11.58
C PRO A 619 15.23 6.50 -11.37
N ILE A 620 15.66 6.34 -10.12
CA ILE A 620 16.51 5.26 -9.65
C ILE A 620 15.65 4.22 -8.95
N MET A 621 15.83 2.98 -9.37
CA MET A 621 15.14 1.83 -8.81
C MET A 621 16.03 1.11 -7.81
N LYS A 622 15.51 0.79 -6.65
CA LYS A 622 16.11 -0.17 -5.73
C LYS A 622 15.79 -1.56 -6.26
N VAL A 623 16.82 -2.26 -6.70
CA VAL A 623 16.74 -3.58 -7.31
C VAL A 623 17.36 -4.61 -6.38
N GLU A 624 16.65 -5.69 -6.13
CA GLU A 624 17.17 -6.84 -5.41
C GLU A 624 17.05 -8.08 -6.28
N VAL A 625 18.15 -8.80 -6.46
CA VAL A 625 18.19 -10.03 -7.23
C VAL A 625 18.56 -11.18 -6.32
N VAL A 626 17.72 -12.21 -6.29
CA VAL A 626 17.97 -13.48 -5.59
C VAL A 626 18.41 -14.51 -6.61
N THR A 627 19.64 -15.02 -6.46
CA THR A 627 20.26 -15.93 -7.43
C THR A 627 21.09 -17.01 -6.75
N PRO A 628 21.18 -18.24 -7.31
CA PRO A 628 22.17 -19.20 -6.86
C PRO A 628 23.60 -18.65 -6.92
N GLU A 629 24.46 -19.12 -6.02
CA GLU A 629 25.84 -18.63 -5.86
C GLU A 629 26.63 -18.64 -7.19
N GLU A 630 26.45 -19.66 -8.00
CA GLU A 630 27.15 -19.83 -9.29
C GLU A 630 26.88 -18.72 -10.31
N TYR A 631 25.76 -17.99 -10.21
CA TYR A 631 25.39 -16.88 -11.11
C TYR A 631 25.67 -15.51 -10.52
N THR A 632 26.06 -15.40 -9.26
CA THR A 632 26.22 -14.12 -8.54
C THR A 632 27.14 -13.16 -9.28
N GLY A 633 28.30 -13.64 -9.75
CA GLY A 633 29.26 -12.81 -10.49
C GLY A 633 28.71 -12.29 -11.82
N GLY A 634 27.91 -13.13 -12.53
CA GLY A 634 27.26 -12.74 -13.78
C GLY A 634 26.18 -11.67 -13.56
N VAL A 635 25.37 -11.83 -12.51
CA VAL A 635 24.32 -10.86 -12.15
C VAL A 635 24.92 -9.53 -11.72
N ILE A 636 25.95 -9.52 -10.89
CA ILE A 636 26.66 -8.28 -10.48
C ILE A 636 27.26 -7.58 -11.72
N GLY A 637 27.88 -8.34 -12.62
CA GLY A 637 28.44 -7.79 -13.87
C GLY A 637 27.37 -7.16 -14.77
N ASP A 638 26.20 -7.81 -14.91
CA ASP A 638 25.10 -7.27 -15.71
C ASP A 638 24.47 -6.02 -15.06
N LEU A 639 24.18 -6.04 -13.76
CA LEU A 639 23.68 -4.86 -13.05
C LEU A 639 24.64 -3.67 -13.13
N THR A 640 25.96 -3.92 -13.01
CA THR A 640 26.97 -2.88 -13.15
C THR A 640 26.99 -2.32 -14.59
N SER A 641 26.87 -3.18 -15.61
CA SER A 641 26.77 -2.74 -17.01
C SER A 641 25.55 -1.87 -17.28
N ARG A 642 24.49 -2.02 -16.48
CA ARG A 642 23.26 -1.22 -16.49
C ARG A 642 23.36 0.06 -15.66
N ARG A 643 24.57 0.49 -15.32
CA ARG A 643 24.81 1.64 -14.44
C ARG A 643 24.33 1.42 -13.00
N GLY A 644 24.16 0.16 -12.63
CA GLY A 644 23.76 -0.21 -11.27
C GLY A 644 24.91 -0.02 -10.27
N MET A 645 24.59 0.61 -9.16
CA MET A 645 25.47 0.72 -8.00
C MET A 645 25.12 -0.40 -7.02
N ILE A 646 26.04 -1.34 -6.81
CA ILE A 646 25.82 -2.44 -5.86
C ILE A 646 25.96 -1.92 -4.44
N ASN A 647 24.88 -2.02 -3.66
CA ASN A 647 24.84 -1.53 -2.28
C ASN A 647 25.14 -2.63 -1.26
N GLY A 648 24.94 -3.89 -1.64
CA GLY A 648 25.19 -5.01 -0.74
C GLY A 648 25.02 -6.36 -1.41
N GLN A 649 25.60 -7.35 -0.77
CA GLN A 649 25.39 -8.76 -1.08
C GLN A 649 25.18 -9.51 0.23
N ASP A 650 24.18 -10.36 0.28
CA ASP A 650 23.81 -11.18 1.43
C ASP A 650 23.58 -12.63 0.99
N SER A 651 23.73 -13.59 1.89
CA SER A 651 23.49 -15.00 1.62
C SER A 651 22.22 -15.47 2.30
N ARG A 652 21.34 -16.10 1.54
CA ARG A 652 20.08 -16.72 2.04
C ARG A 652 20.09 -18.21 1.73
N GLY A 653 20.49 -19.02 2.69
CA GLY A 653 20.61 -20.47 2.46
C GLY A 653 21.54 -20.77 1.29
N ASN A 654 21.01 -21.36 0.23
CA ASN A 654 21.76 -21.68 -1.01
C ASN A 654 21.66 -20.60 -2.10
N ALA A 655 21.14 -19.41 -1.77
CA ALA A 655 21.02 -18.30 -2.71
C ALA A 655 21.69 -17.04 -2.19
N ASN A 656 22.23 -16.24 -3.10
CA ASN A 656 22.77 -14.91 -2.82
C ASN A 656 21.75 -13.84 -3.21
N VAL A 657 21.70 -12.80 -2.40
CA VAL A 657 20.87 -11.63 -2.61
C VAL A 657 21.75 -10.46 -2.93
N ILE A 658 21.53 -9.84 -4.08
CA ILE A 658 22.28 -8.68 -4.57
C ILE A 658 21.36 -7.48 -4.53
N ALA A 659 21.69 -6.49 -3.68
CA ALA A 659 20.99 -5.22 -3.62
C ALA A 659 21.74 -4.16 -4.43
N SER A 660 21.02 -3.45 -5.31
CA SER A 660 21.61 -2.42 -6.17
C SER A 660 20.64 -1.28 -6.44
N MET A 661 21.18 -0.10 -6.75
CA MET A 661 20.46 1.05 -7.27
C MET A 661 20.70 1.17 -8.77
N VAL A 662 19.65 1.09 -9.57
CA VAL A 662 19.79 1.06 -11.05
C VAL A 662 18.81 2.05 -11.67
N PRO A 663 19.25 2.87 -12.67
CA PRO A 663 18.32 3.72 -13.41
C PRO A 663 17.24 2.91 -14.12
N LEU A 664 15.99 3.35 -14.02
CA LEU A 664 14.85 2.66 -14.63
C LEU A 664 15.03 2.45 -16.13
N ALA A 665 15.61 3.43 -16.83
CA ALA A 665 15.88 3.32 -18.27
C ALA A 665 16.69 2.07 -18.65
N ASN A 666 17.54 1.58 -17.75
CA ASN A 666 18.40 0.42 -17.95
C ASN A 666 17.76 -0.91 -17.49
N MET A 667 16.56 -0.87 -16.92
CA MET A 667 15.87 -2.04 -16.39
C MET A 667 14.79 -2.62 -17.33
N PHE A 668 14.40 -1.91 -18.36
CA PHE A 668 13.43 -2.44 -19.33
C PHE A 668 13.90 -3.76 -19.92
N GLY A 669 13.01 -4.76 -19.90
CA GLY A 669 13.30 -6.10 -20.39
C GLY A 669 14.31 -6.91 -19.55
N TYR A 670 14.71 -6.44 -18.37
CA TYR A 670 15.71 -7.09 -17.52
C TYR A 670 15.35 -8.53 -17.15
N ILE A 671 14.06 -8.83 -16.94
CA ILE A 671 13.61 -10.18 -16.59
C ILE A 671 14.03 -11.24 -17.62
N ASN A 672 13.99 -10.91 -18.91
CA ASN A 672 14.38 -11.84 -19.98
C ASN A 672 15.88 -12.09 -19.96
N GLN A 673 16.68 -11.05 -19.74
CA GLN A 673 18.14 -11.15 -19.64
C GLN A 673 18.53 -11.97 -18.39
N LEU A 674 17.92 -11.67 -17.25
CA LEU A 674 18.16 -12.38 -16.00
C LEU A 674 17.85 -13.88 -16.13
N ARG A 675 16.69 -14.23 -16.68
CA ARG A 675 16.30 -15.63 -16.93
C ARG A 675 17.27 -16.33 -17.88
N SER A 676 17.70 -15.66 -18.93
CA SER A 676 18.66 -16.22 -19.88
C SER A 676 20.00 -16.54 -19.22
N MET A 677 20.56 -15.62 -18.40
CA MET A 677 21.87 -15.83 -17.80
C MET A 677 21.86 -16.76 -16.58
N THR A 678 20.71 -16.98 -15.96
CA THR A 678 20.59 -17.79 -14.74
C THR A 678 19.79 -19.09 -14.96
N SER A 679 19.52 -19.44 -16.22
CA SER A 679 18.69 -20.59 -16.59
C SER A 679 17.32 -20.58 -15.90
N GLY A 680 16.74 -19.39 -15.71
CA GLY A 680 15.46 -19.19 -15.06
C GLY A 680 15.46 -19.34 -13.55
N ARG A 681 16.62 -19.51 -12.91
CA ARG A 681 16.73 -19.78 -11.46
C ARG A 681 16.85 -18.54 -10.58
N ALA A 682 17.07 -17.35 -11.16
CA ALA A 682 17.06 -16.10 -10.43
C ALA A 682 15.71 -15.40 -10.55
N VAL A 683 15.36 -14.69 -9.49
CA VAL A 683 14.22 -13.77 -9.44
C VAL A 683 14.71 -12.39 -9.05
N PHE A 684 13.98 -11.34 -9.43
CA PHE A 684 14.28 -10.00 -8.99
C PHE A 684 13.01 -9.25 -8.62
N SER A 685 13.18 -8.27 -7.76
CA SER A 685 12.19 -7.23 -7.48
C SER A 685 12.84 -5.87 -7.70
N MET A 686 12.05 -4.87 -8.07
CA MET A 686 12.50 -3.48 -8.13
C MET A 686 11.37 -2.57 -7.65
N GLU A 687 11.76 -1.51 -6.94
CA GLU A 687 10.86 -0.46 -6.48
C GLU A 687 11.49 0.91 -6.75
N PHE A 688 10.66 1.93 -6.97
CA PHE A 688 11.15 3.29 -7.09
C PHE A 688 11.74 3.75 -5.75
N ASP A 689 12.95 4.32 -5.77
CA ASP A 689 13.61 4.84 -4.59
C ASP A 689 13.65 6.38 -4.62
N HIS A 690 14.32 6.97 -5.59
CA HIS A 690 14.47 8.43 -5.71
C HIS A 690 14.80 8.87 -7.15
N TYR A 691 14.82 10.16 -7.36
CA TYR A 691 15.35 10.77 -8.59
C TYR A 691 16.82 11.20 -8.39
N GLU A 692 17.68 10.91 -9.37
CA GLU A 692 19.08 11.31 -9.37
C GLU A 692 19.47 12.00 -10.67
N ALA A 693 20.51 12.84 -10.61
CA ALA A 693 20.98 13.60 -11.77
C ALA A 693 21.56 12.66 -12.84
N VAL A 694 21.07 12.81 -14.07
CA VAL A 694 21.56 12.06 -15.23
C VAL A 694 22.98 12.51 -15.58
N PRO A 695 23.93 11.60 -15.86
CA PRO A 695 25.25 11.94 -16.37
C PRO A 695 25.18 12.79 -17.65
N GLN A 696 26.09 13.75 -17.80
CA GLN A 696 26.01 14.77 -18.86
C GLN A 696 25.92 14.19 -20.28
N ASN A 697 26.68 13.15 -20.59
CA ASN A 697 26.65 12.48 -21.89
C ASN A 697 25.26 11.90 -22.22
N ILE A 698 24.59 11.30 -21.24
CA ILE A 698 23.24 10.73 -21.39
C ILE A 698 22.19 11.83 -21.41
N SER A 699 22.37 12.88 -20.58
CA SER A 699 21.51 14.06 -20.59
C SER A 699 21.47 14.72 -21.98
N ASP A 700 22.62 14.85 -22.63
CA ASP A 700 22.73 15.42 -23.98
C ASP A 700 22.00 14.57 -25.04
N GLU A 701 22.04 13.24 -24.90
CA GLU A 701 21.28 12.31 -25.77
C GLU A 701 19.77 12.44 -25.57
N ILE A 702 19.33 12.49 -24.31
CA ILE A 702 17.92 12.65 -23.96
C ILE A 702 17.41 14.00 -24.46
N GLN A 703 18.14 15.09 -24.22
CA GLN A 703 17.76 16.41 -24.72
C GLN A 703 17.62 16.43 -26.25
N LYS A 704 18.50 15.78 -27.01
CA LYS A 704 18.38 15.67 -28.47
C LYS A 704 17.15 14.88 -28.92
N LYS A 705 16.70 13.91 -28.11
CA LYS A 705 15.55 13.07 -28.44
C LYS A 705 14.22 13.81 -28.20
N TYR A 706 14.18 14.73 -27.24
CA TYR A 706 12.96 15.43 -26.81
C TYR A 706 12.95 16.94 -27.16
N ALA A 707 14.04 17.46 -27.80
CA ALA A 707 14.16 18.87 -28.23
C ALA A 707 13.35 19.19 -29.50
#